data_7821db93e6f0ab64d5283e25d5b2823a
#
_entry.id   7821db93e6f0ab64d5283e25d5b2823a
#
_cell.length_a   1.000
_cell.length_b   1.000
_cell.length_c   1.000
_cell.angle_alpha   90.00
_cell.angle_beta   90.00
_cell.angle_gamma   90.00
#
_symmetry.space_group_name_H-M   'P 1'
#
loop_
_entity.id
_entity.type
_entity.pdbx_description
1 polymer ?
#
loop_
_entity_poly.entity_id
_entity_poly.type
_entity_poly.pdbx_seq_one_letter_code
_entity_poly.pdbx_strand_id
1 'polypeptide(L)'
;MPLNLGYNSAHPFSKVRIHDRASVQELLQTVLDPLEPFFSPAKARVRCPGGTAVRFDQTASEVEGICRPLWGLAALLAGGGEYQGTDWWIQGIKAGTDPDSHEFWGYPRDNDQRMVEMCPLGFALAVIPGIWDKFTTREQGNIEAWLGNSINEKIMPDTNWLWFRVFANLGLKKCGAKFSQDRLARDISHLETFYRGGGWSNDGPEGIHQMDYYSSSFAIQFLQLLYAQLAGDEDPDRAAEFRQRAQLAALDLVHYYDDQGRAIPFGRSVGYRFAMVSFWGALAYAHVELPAPLTWGMVKGIVLRNLRWWQTQTEMWTSSGTLSLGYSYPNMYLTENYNSPASPYWACLAFICLAVPESHPFWTSEEELVSHTIPSVKELPHPGHIMSRLGGHCMLLSSGQACGYPMKATHAKYGAFAYSSAFGFSVPPGLFSLEQYALASQLGLSDDGGEYWKTRRVSEYAGIEYRDGQPVLVSRWKPFRDVRITTTLVPSTPKTPNWHLRVHYIQTGRQLMTADGSFAICNVNSVNGRYLESYDQEQCEGTMPKIIGNYDTNSPAGWATGKDGSFAVHATKGAVGIKALEPMGSRRAMLVNADPNSNLVDSRTTIPTLQGSIETGQAAWYVSAIYAKPGQDGVSKMTYLDGWQTAPNIPRWLSVEMNKDKA
;
A
#
# COMPACT_ATOMS: atom_id res chain seq x y z
N MET A 1 -19.79 9.41 -20.74
CA MET A 1 -20.26 9.38 -19.35
C MET A 1 -20.05 7.96 -18.86
N PRO A 2 -19.47 7.70 -17.68
CA PRO A 2 -19.49 6.37 -17.12
C PRO A 2 -20.94 5.92 -17.02
N LEU A 3 -21.20 4.65 -17.27
CA LEU A 3 -22.50 4.01 -17.06
C LEU A 3 -22.90 4.26 -15.60
N ASN A 4 -23.64 5.34 -15.37
CA ASN A 4 -24.24 5.62 -14.08
C ASN A 4 -25.46 4.69 -13.96
N LEU A 5 -25.21 3.45 -13.56
CA LEU A 5 -26.23 2.41 -13.44
C LEU A 5 -27.15 2.64 -12.24
N GLY A 6 -27.20 3.83 -11.66
CA GLY A 6 -28.24 4.25 -10.72
C GLY A 6 -28.36 3.43 -9.43
N TYR A 7 -27.43 2.52 -9.16
CA TYR A 7 -27.58 1.52 -8.11
C TYR A 7 -27.02 1.92 -6.76
N ASN A 8 -26.42 3.11 -6.62
CA ASN A 8 -26.02 3.57 -5.30
C ASN A 8 -26.26 5.06 -5.17
N SER A 9 -27.05 5.45 -4.20
CA SER A 9 -26.84 6.73 -3.55
C SER A 9 -25.39 6.73 -3.08
N ALA A 10 -24.53 7.57 -3.66
CA ALA A 10 -23.12 7.62 -3.31
C ALA A 10 -22.98 7.71 -1.79
N HIS A 11 -22.11 6.86 -1.21
CA HIS A 11 -21.84 6.84 0.22
C HIS A 11 -21.59 8.27 0.73
N PRO A 12 -22.07 8.67 1.92
CA PRO A 12 -21.88 10.02 2.45
C PRO A 12 -20.42 10.50 2.41
N PHE A 13 -19.46 9.60 2.62
CA PHE A 13 -18.03 9.86 2.48
C PHE A 13 -17.65 10.55 1.16
N SER A 14 -18.25 10.14 0.05
CA SER A 14 -17.97 10.73 -1.28
C SER A 14 -18.57 12.12 -1.47
N LYS A 15 -19.43 12.59 -0.57
CA LYS A 15 -20.15 13.86 -0.68
C LYS A 15 -19.51 14.98 0.14
N VAL A 16 -18.66 14.66 1.11
CA VAL A 16 -18.00 15.64 1.96
C VAL A 16 -17.02 16.47 1.15
N ARG A 17 -17.12 17.78 1.21
CA ARG A 17 -16.17 18.68 0.56
C ARG A 17 -14.96 18.91 1.48
N ILE A 18 -13.90 18.11 1.30
CA ILE A 18 -12.72 18.13 2.16
C ILE A 18 -11.84 19.35 1.86
N HIS A 19 -11.61 20.22 2.86
CA HIS A 19 -10.76 21.41 2.74
C HIS A 19 -10.15 21.90 4.07
N ASP A 20 -10.78 21.56 5.21
CA ASP A 20 -10.39 22.00 6.54
C ASP A 20 -10.63 20.92 7.60
N ARG A 21 -10.37 21.25 8.85
CA ARG A 21 -10.52 20.34 9.99
C ARG A 21 -11.98 19.90 10.19
N ALA A 22 -12.93 20.82 10.05
CA ALA A 22 -14.36 20.51 10.22
C ALA A 22 -14.85 19.50 9.20
N SER A 23 -14.45 19.65 7.94
CA SER A 23 -14.79 18.71 6.87
C SER A 23 -14.12 17.34 7.04
N VAL A 24 -12.94 17.26 7.61
CA VAL A 24 -12.29 15.97 7.97
C VAL A 24 -13.00 15.31 9.15
N GLN A 25 -13.52 16.09 10.11
CA GLN A 25 -14.38 15.59 11.19
C GLN A 25 -15.68 15.00 10.62
N GLU A 26 -16.37 15.72 9.72
CA GLU A 26 -17.55 15.22 9.01
C GLU A 26 -17.22 13.92 8.25
N LEU A 27 -16.06 13.87 7.58
CA LEU A 27 -15.61 12.68 6.89
C LEU A 27 -15.47 11.47 7.83
N LEU A 28 -14.85 11.66 9.00
CA LEU A 28 -14.74 10.60 10.02
C LEU A 28 -16.12 10.11 10.46
N GLN A 29 -17.09 11.01 10.69
CA GLN A 29 -18.45 10.63 11.08
C GLN A 29 -19.06 9.69 10.06
N THR A 30 -18.89 9.95 8.75
CA THR A 30 -19.40 9.05 7.70
C THR A 30 -18.77 7.65 7.70
N VAL A 31 -17.61 7.49 8.30
CA VAL A 31 -16.92 6.19 8.49
C VAL A 31 -17.45 5.47 9.73
N LEU A 32 -17.78 6.20 10.80
CA LEU A 32 -18.21 5.65 12.08
C LEU A 32 -19.71 5.32 12.11
N ASP A 33 -20.57 6.19 11.56
CA ASP A 33 -22.03 6.04 11.62
C ASP A 33 -22.54 4.68 11.10
N PRO A 34 -21.99 4.11 9.99
CA PRO A 34 -22.44 2.81 9.51
C PRO A 34 -22.18 1.64 10.45
N LEU A 35 -21.38 1.82 11.50
CA LEU A 35 -21.12 0.78 12.50
C LEU A 35 -22.26 0.61 13.50
N GLU A 36 -23.11 1.63 13.69
CA GLU A 36 -24.16 1.62 14.70
C GLU A 36 -25.03 0.35 14.72
N PRO A 37 -25.55 -0.14 13.59
CA PRO A 37 -26.41 -1.34 13.58
C PRO A 37 -25.68 -2.64 13.93
N PHE A 38 -24.36 -2.61 13.95
CA PHE A 38 -23.51 -3.80 14.14
C PHE A 38 -22.93 -3.92 15.55
N PHE A 39 -23.20 -2.97 16.42
CA PHE A 39 -22.86 -3.08 17.82
C PHE A 39 -23.69 -4.17 18.51
N SER A 40 -23.04 -4.96 19.34
CA SER A 40 -23.67 -5.93 20.23
C SER A 40 -24.55 -5.23 21.28
N PRO A 41 -25.47 -5.94 21.95
CA PRO A 41 -26.36 -5.33 22.94
C PRO A 41 -25.66 -4.54 24.05
N ALA A 42 -24.58 -5.07 24.64
CA ALA A 42 -23.76 -4.36 25.63
C ALA A 42 -22.68 -3.46 25.02
N LYS A 43 -22.71 -3.27 23.70
CA LYS A 43 -21.78 -2.43 22.94
C LYS A 43 -20.32 -2.90 22.92
N ALA A 44 -20.00 -4.06 23.49
CA ALA A 44 -18.62 -4.52 23.62
C ALA A 44 -18.00 -5.02 22.30
N ARG A 45 -18.82 -5.28 21.29
CA ARG A 45 -18.38 -5.91 20.03
C ARG A 45 -19.07 -5.24 18.85
N VAL A 46 -18.34 -5.14 17.73
CA VAL A 46 -18.91 -4.67 16.45
C VAL A 46 -18.72 -5.77 15.42
N ARG A 47 -19.82 -6.39 15.01
CA ARG A 47 -19.84 -7.45 14.01
C ARG A 47 -20.06 -6.87 12.62
N CYS A 48 -18.99 -6.36 12.01
CA CYS A 48 -19.06 -5.86 10.63
C CYS A 48 -19.59 -6.93 9.68
N PRO A 49 -20.41 -6.53 8.68
CA PRO A 49 -20.97 -7.47 7.72
C PRO A 49 -19.87 -8.11 6.88
N GLY A 50 -20.02 -9.39 6.60
CA GLY A 50 -19.08 -10.22 5.84
C GLY A 50 -19.01 -11.64 6.41
N GLY A 51 -18.95 -12.62 5.53
CA GLY A 51 -18.95 -14.06 5.91
C GLY A 51 -17.57 -14.71 5.85
N THR A 52 -16.49 -13.93 5.70
CA THR A 52 -15.13 -14.46 5.53
C THR A 52 -14.45 -14.71 6.86
N ALA A 53 -13.99 -15.94 7.05
CA ALA A 53 -13.22 -16.31 8.22
C ALA A 53 -11.76 -15.79 8.15
N VAL A 54 -11.18 -15.60 9.32
CA VAL A 54 -9.76 -15.28 9.54
C VAL A 54 -9.11 -16.36 10.39
N ARG A 55 -7.79 -16.28 10.56
CA ARG A 55 -7.01 -17.26 11.33
C ARG A 55 -7.25 -17.24 12.85
N PHE A 56 -7.99 -16.26 13.38
CA PHE A 56 -8.30 -16.10 14.80
C PHE A 56 -9.81 -16.16 15.04
N ASP A 57 -10.21 -16.17 16.30
CA ASP A 57 -11.60 -16.40 16.71
C ASP A 57 -12.52 -15.19 16.42
N GLN A 58 -13.83 -15.47 16.38
CA GLN A 58 -14.85 -14.49 16.04
C GLN A 58 -14.89 -13.31 17.03
N THR A 59 -14.67 -13.57 18.32
CA THR A 59 -14.66 -12.50 19.34
C THR A 59 -13.52 -11.52 19.04
N ALA A 60 -12.31 -12.01 18.73
CA ALA A 60 -11.19 -11.14 18.37
C ALA A 60 -11.49 -10.32 17.09
N SER A 61 -12.18 -10.91 16.11
CA SER A 61 -12.64 -10.19 14.92
C SER A 61 -13.64 -9.06 15.24
N GLU A 62 -14.56 -9.28 16.18
CA GLU A 62 -15.55 -8.29 16.61
C GLU A 62 -14.93 -7.20 17.49
N VAL A 63 -13.86 -7.54 18.24
CA VAL A 63 -13.05 -6.56 19.01
C VAL A 63 -12.29 -5.61 18.08
N GLU A 64 -11.83 -6.07 16.90
CA GLU A 64 -11.29 -5.14 15.90
C GLU A 64 -12.29 -4.04 15.53
N GLY A 65 -13.58 -4.40 15.43
CA GLY A 65 -14.64 -3.48 15.03
C GLY A 65 -14.93 -2.37 16.05
N ILE A 66 -14.66 -2.60 17.33
CA ILE A 66 -14.78 -1.54 18.36
C ILE A 66 -13.46 -0.80 18.58
N CYS A 67 -12.31 -1.48 18.56
CA CYS A 67 -11.05 -0.87 18.92
C CYS A 67 -10.43 -0.06 17.78
N ARG A 68 -10.46 -0.53 16.53
CA ARG A 68 -9.80 0.18 15.41
C ARG A 68 -10.38 1.55 15.08
N PRO A 69 -11.71 1.77 15.14
CA PRO A 69 -12.27 3.11 15.00
C PRO A 69 -11.80 4.10 16.07
N LEU A 70 -11.33 3.62 17.25
CA LEU A 70 -10.78 4.48 18.30
C LEU A 70 -9.60 5.33 17.83
N TRP A 71 -8.84 4.90 16.82
CA TRP A 71 -7.78 5.74 16.26
C TRP A 71 -8.29 7.10 15.80
N GLY A 72 -9.42 7.13 15.09
CA GLY A 72 -10.05 8.37 14.64
C GLY A 72 -10.88 9.05 15.72
N LEU A 73 -11.69 8.28 16.43
CA LEU A 73 -12.56 8.82 17.49
C LEU A 73 -11.75 9.49 18.60
N ALA A 74 -10.68 8.82 19.09
CA ALA A 74 -9.84 9.38 20.14
C ALA A 74 -9.10 10.64 19.67
N ALA A 75 -8.63 10.67 18.43
CA ALA A 75 -8.02 11.86 17.86
C ALA A 75 -9.01 13.03 17.76
N LEU A 76 -10.25 12.76 17.36
CA LEU A 76 -11.32 13.76 17.31
C LEU A 76 -11.58 14.37 18.70
N LEU A 77 -11.80 13.50 19.70
CA LEU A 77 -12.10 13.93 21.08
C LEU A 77 -10.92 14.65 21.73
N ALA A 78 -9.69 14.19 21.50
CA ALA A 78 -8.48 14.85 21.97
C ALA A 78 -8.32 16.25 21.39
N GLY A 79 -8.75 16.47 20.17
CA GLY A 79 -8.75 17.78 19.52
C GLY A 79 -9.97 18.66 19.86
N GLY A 80 -10.81 18.26 20.82
CA GLY A 80 -11.99 19.01 21.27
C GLY A 80 -13.20 18.90 20.36
N GLY A 81 -13.20 17.95 19.41
CA GLY A 81 -14.39 17.64 18.62
C GLY A 81 -15.35 16.70 19.36
N GLU A 82 -16.52 16.48 18.80
CA GLU A 82 -17.57 15.66 19.40
C GLU A 82 -18.09 14.61 18.42
N TYR A 83 -18.53 13.47 18.93
CA TYR A 83 -19.25 12.44 18.18
C TYR A 83 -20.40 11.88 19.01
N GLN A 84 -21.61 11.88 18.46
CA GLN A 84 -22.83 11.49 19.16
C GLN A 84 -22.82 10.06 19.70
N GLY A 85 -22.10 9.14 19.04
CA GLY A 85 -21.96 7.74 19.44
C GLY A 85 -20.87 7.45 20.47
N THR A 86 -20.17 8.46 21.01
CA THR A 86 -19.05 8.28 21.94
C THR A 86 -19.37 7.36 23.13
N ASP A 87 -20.59 7.48 23.69
CA ASP A 87 -21.01 6.67 24.83
C ASP A 87 -21.09 5.17 24.51
N TRP A 88 -21.28 4.78 23.24
CA TRP A 88 -21.28 3.37 22.86
C TRP A 88 -19.91 2.74 23.05
N TRP A 89 -18.84 3.47 22.74
CA TRP A 89 -17.46 3.02 22.99
C TRP A 89 -17.16 2.93 24.47
N ILE A 90 -17.60 3.91 25.28
CA ILE A 90 -17.43 3.86 26.75
C ILE A 90 -18.14 2.63 27.34
N GLN A 91 -19.40 2.39 26.95
CA GLN A 91 -20.15 1.20 27.37
C GLN A 91 -19.48 -0.09 26.90
N GLY A 92 -19.00 -0.11 25.66
CA GLY A 92 -18.32 -1.27 25.07
C GLY A 92 -17.03 -1.62 25.78
N ILE A 93 -16.22 -0.64 26.16
CA ILE A 93 -15.00 -0.85 26.95
C ILE A 93 -15.35 -1.44 28.32
N LYS A 94 -16.39 -0.90 29.01
CA LYS A 94 -16.86 -1.43 30.29
C LYS A 94 -17.24 -2.90 30.20
N ALA A 95 -18.12 -3.25 29.25
CA ALA A 95 -18.62 -4.61 29.11
C ALA A 95 -17.58 -5.57 28.54
N GLY A 96 -16.72 -5.09 27.63
CA GLY A 96 -15.70 -5.91 26.98
C GLY A 96 -14.55 -6.30 27.89
N THR A 97 -14.22 -5.49 28.88
CA THR A 97 -13.16 -5.76 29.87
C THR A 97 -13.68 -6.43 31.13
N ASP A 98 -15.00 -6.49 31.35
CA ASP A 98 -15.60 -7.12 32.53
C ASP A 98 -15.69 -8.64 32.38
N PRO A 99 -14.95 -9.44 33.16
CA PRO A 99 -14.99 -10.91 33.06
C PRO A 99 -16.36 -11.53 33.40
N ASP A 100 -17.23 -10.79 34.12
CA ASP A 100 -18.58 -11.24 34.44
C ASP A 100 -19.60 -10.90 33.32
N SER A 101 -19.19 -10.12 32.32
CA SER A 101 -20.03 -9.78 31.18
C SER A 101 -20.17 -10.93 30.18
N HIS A 102 -21.38 -11.15 29.66
CA HIS A 102 -21.60 -12.10 28.56
C HIS A 102 -20.88 -11.69 27.25
N GLU A 103 -20.47 -10.43 27.13
CA GLU A 103 -19.74 -9.90 26.00
C GLU A 103 -18.26 -9.67 26.30
N PHE A 104 -17.75 -10.26 27.37
CA PHE A 104 -16.33 -10.21 27.71
C PHE A 104 -15.44 -10.58 26.52
N TRP A 105 -14.39 -9.79 26.28
CA TRP A 105 -13.47 -10.00 25.16
C TRP A 105 -12.57 -11.23 25.31
N GLY A 106 -12.45 -11.76 26.52
CA GLY A 106 -11.50 -12.83 26.87
C GLY A 106 -10.09 -12.28 27.06
N TYR A 107 -9.32 -12.91 27.93
CA TYR A 107 -7.90 -12.58 28.09
C TYR A 107 -7.09 -13.12 26.89
N PRO A 108 -6.06 -12.40 26.41
CA PRO A 108 -5.24 -12.84 25.31
C PRO A 108 -4.41 -14.07 25.68
N ARG A 109 -4.17 -14.93 24.67
CA ARG A 109 -3.17 -15.99 24.67
C ARG A 109 -1.87 -15.49 24.07
N ASP A 110 -0.85 -16.35 23.98
CA ASP A 110 0.36 -16.03 23.22
C ASP A 110 0.05 -15.79 21.75
N ASN A 111 0.60 -14.73 21.17
CA ASN A 111 0.39 -14.32 19.78
C ASN A 111 -1.08 -14.08 19.41
N ASP A 112 -1.88 -13.62 20.36
CA ASP A 112 -3.32 -13.38 20.20
C ASP A 112 -3.61 -12.08 19.45
N GLN A 113 -4.59 -12.11 18.56
CA GLN A 113 -5.02 -10.92 17.81
C GLN A 113 -5.49 -9.78 18.71
N ARG A 114 -6.09 -10.07 19.86
CA ARG A 114 -6.53 -9.05 20.84
C ARG A 114 -5.42 -8.09 21.26
N MET A 115 -4.16 -8.53 21.23
CA MET A 115 -3.00 -7.71 21.56
C MET A 115 -2.84 -6.51 20.62
N VAL A 116 -3.22 -6.67 19.34
CA VAL A 116 -3.22 -5.56 18.37
C VAL A 116 -4.21 -4.49 18.78
N GLU A 117 -5.39 -4.91 19.22
CA GLU A 117 -6.51 -4.03 19.57
C GLU A 117 -6.29 -3.30 20.92
N MET A 118 -5.36 -3.77 21.71
CA MET A 118 -4.92 -3.06 22.94
C MET A 118 -4.19 -1.76 22.65
N CYS A 119 -3.60 -1.62 21.48
CA CYS A 119 -2.91 -0.39 21.06
C CYS A 119 -3.87 0.80 20.87
N PRO A 120 -4.90 0.74 20.01
CA PRO A 120 -5.87 1.84 19.88
C PRO A 120 -6.61 2.12 21.18
N LEU A 121 -6.90 1.11 22.00
CA LEU A 121 -7.49 1.34 23.33
C LEU A 121 -6.51 2.07 24.26
N GLY A 122 -5.25 1.66 24.30
CA GLY A 122 -4.21 2.35 25.09
C GLY A 122 -4.01 3.80 24.64
N PHE A 123 -4.03 4.04 23.31
CA PHE A 123 -4.00 5.40 22.77
C PHE A 123 -5.22 6.21 23.21
N ALA A 124 -6.43 5.66 23.10
CA ALA A 124 -7.66 6.33 23.51
C ALA A 124 -7.65 6.72 24.99
N LEU A 125 -7.20 5.82 25.86
CA LEU A 125 -7.03 6.10 27.30
C LEU A 125 -6.01 7.21 27.57
N ALA A 126 -4.96 7.29 26.75
CA ALA A 126 -3.92 8.31 26.93
C ALA A 126 -4.36 9.71 26.50
N VAL A 127 -5.25 9.84 25.50
CA VAL A 127 -5.50 11.13 24.85
C VAL A 127 -6.90 11.70 25.03
N ILE A 128 -7.92 10.87 25.30
CA ILE A 128 -9.29 11.37 25.49
C ILE A 128 -9.41 12.05 26.85
N PRO A 129 -9.75 13.36 26.89
CA PRO A 129 -9.84 14.08 28.15
C PRO A 129 -10.90 13.47 29.10
N GLY A 130 -10.51 13.21 30.36
CA GLY A 130 -11.40 12.71 31.41
C GLY A 130 -12.00 11.32 31.14
N ILE A 131 -11.47 10.54 30.17
CA ILE A 131 -12.02 9.20 29.87
C ILE A 131 -11.94 8.28 31.09
N TRP A 132 -10.85 8.35 31.88
CA TRP A 132 -10.64 7.48 33.01
C TRP A 132 -11.69 7.67 34.10
N ASP A 133 -12.18 8.91 34.28
CA ASP A 133 -13.22 9.27 35.25
C ASP A 133 -14.62 8.79 34.85
N LYS A 134 -14.80 8.33 33.60
CA LYS A 134 -16.03 7.69 33.14
C LYS A 134 -16.20 6.26 33.63
N PHE A 135 -15.16 5.68 34.24
CA PHE A 135 -15.12 4.32 34.73
C PHE A 135 -15.15 4.31 36.29
N THR A 136 -16.00 3.47 36.85
CA THR A 136 -15.98 3.19 38.27
C THR A 136 -14.68 2.47 38.66
N THR A 137 -14.32 2.46 39.95
CA THR A 137 -13.12 1.76 40.46
C THR A 137 -13.07 0.29 40.06
N ARG A 138 -14.22 -0.41 39.99
CA ARG A 138 -14.30 -1.79 39.50
C ARG A 138 -13.97 -1.87 38.01
N GLU A 139 -14.58 -1.01 37.19
CA GLU A 139 -14.35 -0.96 35.75
C GLU A 139 -12.90 -0.59 35.41
N GLN A 140 -12.31 0.34 36.18
CA GLN A 140 -10.89 0.67 36.07
C GLN A 140 -10.01 -0.55 36.34
N GLY A 141 -10.30 -1.32 37.43
CA GLY A 141 -9.61 -2.57 37.73
C GLY A 141 -9.76 -3.63 36.63
N ASN A 142 -10.93 -3.73 36.00
CA ASN A 142 -11.14 -4.63 34.84
C ASN A 142 -10.30 -4.21 33.65
N ILE A 143 -10.23 -2.91 33.32
CA ILE A 143 -9.40 -2.37 32.26
C ILE A 143 -7.91 -2.65 32.53
N GLU A 144 -7.43 -2.40 33.76
CA GLU A 144 -6.06 -2.72 34.17
C GLU A 144 -5.74 -4.20 34.01
N ALA A 145 -6.66 -5.09 34.41
CA ALA A 145 -6.48 -6.53 34.30
C ALA A 145 -6.42 -6.98 32.81
N TRP A 146 -7.32 -6.47 32.00
CA TRP A 146 -7.39 -6.86 30.59
C TRP A 146 -6.24 -6.25 29.76
N LEU A 147 -5.94 -4.98 29.95
CA LEU A 147 -4.96 -4.26 29.13
C LEU A 147 -3.52 -4.48 29.61
N GLY A 148 -3.27 -4.46 30.92
CA GLY A 148 -1.93 -4.51 31.51
C GLY A 148 -1.50 -5.91 31.93
N ASN A 149 -2.18 -6.49 32.91
CA ASN A 149 -1.74 -7.76 33.48
C ASN A 149 -1.68 -8.89 32.46
N SER A 150 -2.64 -8.92 31.52
CA SER A 150 -2.74 -10.01 30.55
C SER A 150 -1.68 -9.94 29.45
N ILE A 151 -1.39 -8.76 28.86
CA ILE A 151 -0.46 -8.63 27.74
C ILE A 151 1.01 -8.72 28.18
N ASN A 152 1.33 -8.26 29.40
CA ASN A 152 2.71 -8.15 29.87
C ASN A 152 3.41 -9.51 30.06
N GLU A 153 2.64 -10.59 30.26
CA GLU A 153 3.12 -11.95 30.47
C GLU A 153 3.13 -12.80 29.18
N LYS A 154 2.62 -12.28 28.07
CA LYS A 154 2.41 -13.06 26.86
C LYS A 154 3.54 -12.91 25.86
N ILE A 155 3.75 -13.98 25.07
CA ILE A 155 4.63 -13.96 23.90
C ILE A 155 3.92 -13.19 22.78
N MET A 156 4.65 -12.29 22.14
CA MET A 156 4.20 -11.54 20.97
C MET A 156 5.11 -11.81 19.79
N PRO A 157 4.63 -11.70 18.54
CA PRO A 157 5.48 -11.72 17.36
C PRO A 157 6.59 -10.67 17.47
N ASP A 158 7.81 -11.07 17.11
CA ASP A 158 9.00 -10.22 17.13
C ASP A 158 9.02 -9.27 15.92
N THR A 159 8.09 -8.31 15.93
CA THR A 159 7.83 -7.34 14.85
C THR A 159 7.29 -6.03 15.46
N ASN A 160 6.68 -5.20 14.62
CA ASN A 160 5.94 -4.00 15.04
C ASN A 160 4.91 -4.29 16.17
N TRP A 161 4.52 -5.54 16.41
CA TRP A 161 3.55 -5.90 17.45
C TRP A 161 3.97 -5.47 18.86
N LEU A 162 5.26 -5.40 19.14
CA LEU A 162 5.74 -4.95 20.46
C LEU A 162 5.29 -3.51 20.78
N TRP A 163 5.07 -2.67 19.76
CA TRP A 163 4.47 -1.35 19.94
C TRP A 163 3.06 -1.41 20.57
N PHE A 164 2.30 -2.45 20.31
CA PHE A 164 0.95 -2.58 20.84
C PHE A 164 0.97 -2.74 22.36
N ARG A 165 1.92 -3.49 22.88
CA ARG A 165 2.12 -3.61 24.33
C ARG A 165 2.71 -2.33 24.94
N VAL A 166 3.57 -1.64 24.21
CA VAL A 166 4.07 -0.30 24.61
C VAL A 166 2.89 0.63 24.82
N PHE A 167 1.95 0.71 23.87
CA PHE A 167 0.79 1.60 23.99
C PHE A 167 -0.24 1.15 25.04
N ALA A 168 -0.41 -0.15 25.26
CA ALA A 168 -1.23 -0.65 26.36
C ALA A 168 -0.71 -0.14 27.72
N ASN A 169 0.60 -0.28 27.97
CA ASN A 169 1.22 0.22 29.21
C ASN A 169 1.25 1.75 29.28
N LEU A 170 1.51 2.44 28.17
CA LEU A 170 1.53 3.90 28.12
C LEU A 170 0.14 4.50 28.41
N GLY A 171 -0.92 3.91 27.86
CA GLY A 171 -2.30 4.32 28.14
C GLY A 171 -2.65 4.22 29.62
N LEU A 172 -2.34 3.09 30.24
CA LEU A 172 -2.53 2.91 31.70
C LEU A 172 -1.71 3.90 32.50
N LYS A 173 -0.43 4.12 32.14
CA LYS A 173 0.45 5.10 32.79
C LYS A 173 -0.16 6.50 32.76
N LYS A 174 -0.69 6.94 31.63
CA LYS A 174 -1.32 8.27 31.48
C LYS A 174 -2.59 8.44 32.27
N CYS A 175 -3.29 7.36 32.59
CA CYS A 175 -4.44 7.34 33.50
C CYS A 175 -4.05 7.28 34.98
N GLY A 176 -2.77 7.19 35.32
CA GLY A 176 -2.32 6.94 36.71
C GLY A 176 -2.63 5.52 37.19
N ALA A 177 -2.92 4.60 36.28
CA ALA A 177 -3.29 3.23 36.53
C ALA A 177 -2.06 2.32 36.66
N LYS A 178 -2.26 1.08 37.13
CA LYS A 178 -1.17 0.11 37.26
C LYS A 178 -0.69 -0.38 35.90
N PHE A 179 0.60 -0.24 35.64
CA PHE A 179 1.27 -0.68 34.41
C PHE A 179 2.63 -1.31 34.70
N SER A 180 3.28 -1.91 33.68
CA SER A 180 4.62 -2.49 33.81
C SER A 180 5.68 -1.58 33.21
N GLN A 181 6.39 -0.84 34.05
CA GLN A 181 7.52 0.02 33.62
C GLN A 181 8.64 -0.80 33.00
N ASP A 182 8.97 -1.96 33.59
CA ASP A 182 10.02 -2.85 33.10
C ASP A 182 9.70 -3.40 31.71
N ARG A 183 8.44 -3.82 31.47
CA ARG A 183 8.02 -4.34 30.16
C ARG A 183 8.00 -3.25 29.09
N LEU A 184 7.52 -2.08 29.45
CA LEU A 184 7.54 -0.90 28.58
C LEU A 184 8.97 -0.59 28.12
N ALA A 185 9.91 -0.51 29.05
CA ALA A 185 11.31 -0.21 28.75
C ALA A 185 11.98 -1.29 27.88
N ARG A 186 11.74 -2.57 28.22
CA ARG A 186 12.31 -3.70 27.45
C ARG A 186 11.81 -3.73 26.00
N ASP A 187 10.49 -3.56 25.81
CA ASP A 187 9.92 -3.61 24.46
C ASP A 187 10.42 -2.45 23.59
N ILE A 188 10.51 -1.25 24.13
CA ILE A 188 11.07 -0.11 23.40
C ILE A 188 12.54 -0.37 23.05
N SER A 189 13.36 -0.83 24.02
CA SER A 189 14.77 -1.13 23.76
C SER A 189 14.94 -2.21 22.70
N HIS A 190 14.05 -3.19 22.66
CA HIS A 190 14.09 -4.23 21.62
C HIS A 190 13.68 -3.70 20.26
N LEU A 191 12.61 -2.89 20.18
CA LEU A 191 12.16 -2.24 18.93
C LEU A 191 13.24 -1.34 18.31
N GLU A 192 14.13 -0.75 19.12
CA GLU A 192 15.27 0.02 18.64
C GLU A 192 16.24 -0.83 17.80
N THR A 193 16.31 -2.14 18.04
CA THR A 193 17.15 -3.06 17.25
C THR A 193 16.65 -3.24 15.82
N PHE A 194 15.43 -2.81 15.50
CA PHE A 194 14.88 -2.86 14.14
C PHE A 194 15.29 -1.66 13.27
N TYR A 195 15.83 -0.61 13.86
CA TYR A 195 16.28 0.58 13.12
C TYR A 195 17.47 0.27 12.21
N ARG A 196 17.41 0.76 10.97
CA ARG A 196 18.42 0.49 9.93
C ARG A 196 19.08 1.77 9.38
N GLY A 197 18.71 2.93 9.89
CA GLY A 197 19.23 4.21 9.43
C GLY A 197 18.29 4.97 8.49
N GLY A 198 18.60 6.23 8.22
CA GLY A 198 17.83 7.09 7.29
C GLY A 198 16.36 7.27 7.65
N GLY A 199 15.98 7.07 8.91
CA GLY A 199 14.58 7.05 9.35
C GLY A 199 13.86 5.71 9.13
N TRP A 200 14.50 4.69 8.55
CA TRP A 200 13.89 3.41 8.23
C TRP A 200 14.13 2.35 9.33
N SER A 201 13.07 1.63 9.64
CA SER A 201 13.12 0.42 10.48
C SER A 201 12.64 -0.78 9.67
N ASN A 202 13.29 -1.91 9.86
CA ASN A 202 12.79 -3.19 9.38
C ASN A 202 11.60 -3.64 10.23
N ASP A 203 10.63 -4.37 9.69
CA ASP A 203 9.53 -4.92 10.46
C ASP A 203 9.93 -6.28 11.06
N GLY A 204 10.81 -6.22 12.04
CA GLY A 204 11.38 -7.36 12.73
C GLY A 204 12.92 -7.40 12.67
N PRO A 205 13.54 -8.50 13.17
CA PRO A 205 15.00 -8.65 13.24
C PRO A 205 15.65 -8.76 11.86
N GLU A 206 16.98 -8.76 11.84
CA GLU A 206 17.77 -9.03 10.63
C GLU A 206 17.46 -10.40 10.02
N GLY A 207 17.67 -10.50 8.70
CA GLY A 207 17.51 -11.73 7.91
C GLY A 207 16.41 -11.66 6.88
N ILE A 208 15.39 -10.84 7.09
CA ILE A 208 14.33 -10.59 6.10
C ILE A 208 14.20 -9.08 5.91
N HIS A 209 14.46 -8.62 4.69
CA HIS A 209 14.34 -7.22 4.32
C HIS A 209 12.87 -6.88 4.08
N GLN A 210 12.24 -6.20 5.04
CA GLN A 210 10.83 -5.85 5.02
C GLN A 210 10.61 -4.43 5.56
N MET A 211 10.49 -3.47 4.64
CA MET A 211 10.27 -2.06 4.90
C MET A 211 9.09 -1.57 4.06
N ASP A 212 7.89 -1.90 4.50
CA ASP A 212 6.62 -1.52 3.91
C ASP A 212 5.89 -0.46 4.77
N TYR A 213 4.59 -0.28 4.60
CA TYR A 213 3.83 0.68 5.40
C TYR A 213 3.79 0.34 6.91
N TYR A 214 4.11 -0.88 7.34
CA TYR A 214 4.28 -1.17 8.76
C TYR A 214 5.53 -0.53 9.36
N SER A 215 6.54 -0.29 8.54
CA SER A 215 7.72 0.50 8.94
C SER A 215 7.41 1.98 9.09
N SER A 216 6.32 2.47 8.51
CA SER A 216 5.95 3.89 8.50
C SER A 216 4.53 4.13 9.02
N SER A 217 3.57 4.36 8.14
CA SER A 217 2.23 4.86 8.43
C SER A 217 1.35 3.89 9.22
N PHE A 218 1.52 2.56 9.05
CA PHE A 218 0.63 1.61 9.72
C PHE A 218 1.05 1.29 11.15
N ALA A 219 2.35 1.43 11.49
CA ALA A 219 2.85 1.08 12.80
C ALA A 219 4.09 1.88 13.22
N ILE A 220 5.31 1.48 12.85
CA ILE A 220 6.54 1.83 13.56
C ILE A 220 6.73 3.34 13.69
N GLN A 221 6.86 4.08 12.59
CA GLN A 221 7.10 5.53 12.69
C GLN A 221 5.88 6.30 13.22
N PHE A 222 4.68 5.88 12.83
CA PHE A 222 3.44 6.46 13.36
C PHE A 222 3.42 6.35 14.89
N LEU A 223 3.68 5.16 15.44
CA LEU A 223 3.66 4.92 16.89
C LEU A 223 4.87 5.57 17.60
N GLN A 224 6.04 5.66 16.97
CA GLN A 224 7.17 6.44 17.47
C GLN A 224 6.81 7.92 17.65
N LEU A 225 6.10 8.51 16.68
CA LEU A 225 5.66 9.91 16.77
C LEU A 225 4.61 10.11 17.88
N LEU A 226 3.64 9.20 18.01
CA LEU A 226 2.68 9.26 19.09
C LEU A 226 3.36 9.09 20.45
N TYR A 227 4.34 8.18 20.57
CA TYR A 227 5.14 8.03 21.79
C TYR A 227 5.92 9.32 22.09
N ALA A 228 6.57 9.92 21.10
CA ALA A 228 7.32 11.16 21.27
C ALA A 228 6.44 12.32 21.79
N GLN A 229 5.16 12.36 21.40
CA GLN A 229 4.21 13.34 21.91
C GLN A 229 3.71 13.01 23.31
N LEU A 230 3.42 11.74 23.58
CA LEU A 230 2.78 11.33 24.84
C LEU A 230 3.78 11.15 25.99
N ALA A 231 5.00 10.70 25.69
CA ALA A 231 6.02 10.39 26.69
C ALA A 231 7.20 11.36 26.68
N GLY A 232 7.20 12.37 25.82
CA GLY A 232 8.35 13.25 25.59
C GLY A 232 8.84 14.02 26.82
N ASP A 233 7.97 14.36 27.76
CA ASP A 233 8.37 15.02 29.01
C ASP A 233 9.15 14.08 29.95
N GLU A 234 8.90 12.77 29.84
CA GLU A 234 9.49 11.74 30.70
C GLU A 234 10.68 11.02 30.01
N ASP A 235 10.72 11.01 28.67
CA ASP A 235 11.76 10.41 27.83
C ASP A 235 12.16 11.38 26.69
N PRO A 236 12.73 12.56 27.02
CA PRO A 236 12.97 13.63 26.04
C PRO A 236 14.00 13.25 24.98
N ASP A 237 15.03 12.50 25.33
CA ASP A 237 16.08 12.09 24.39
C ASP A 237 15.52 11.17 23.30
N ARG A 238 14.72 10.19 23.68
CA ARG A 238 14.08 9.28 22.73
C ARG A 238 13.03 10.00 21.89
N ALA A 239 12.26 10.89 22.49
CA ALA A 239 11.29 11.70 21.76
C ALA A 239 11.97 12.58 20.70
N ALA A 240 13.11 13.18 21.02
CA ALA A 240 13.91 13.96 20.07
C ALA A 240 14.45 13.07 18.94
N GLU A 241 14.98 11.89 19.28
CA GLU A 241 15.45 10.93 18.28
C GLU A 241 14.33 10.46 17.34
N PHE A 242 13.16 10.11 17.85
CA PHE A 242 12.04 9.70 17.02
C PHE A 242 11.57 10.81 16.07
N ARG A 243 11.52 12.06 16.54
CA ARG A 243 11.24 13.21 15.68
C ARG A 243 12.30 13.37 14.59
N GLN A 244 13.58 13.21 14.92
CA GLN A 244 14.67 13.27 13.94
C GLN A 244 14.58 12.15 12.90
N ARG A 245 14.30 10.91 13.31
CA ARG A 245 14.07 9.79 12.40
C ARG A 245 12.90 10.06 11.46
N ALA A 246 11.82 10.65 11.97
CA ALA A 246 10.67 11.01 11.16
C ALA A 246 10.97 12.13 10.16
N GLN A 247 11.84 13.10 10.50
CA GLN A 247 12.33 14.09 9.53
C GLN A 247 13.04 13.42 8.36
N LEU A 248 13.95 12.48 8.62
CA LEU A 248 14.67 11.74 7.57
C LEU A 248 13.70 10.92 6.71
N ALA A 249 12.77 10.20 7.35
CA ALA A 249 11.78 9.39 6.65
C ALA A 249 10.82 10.22 5.80
N ALA A 250 10.46 11.42 6.24
CA ALA A 250 9.57 12.30 5.49
C ALA A 250 10.15 12.67 4.11
N LEU A 251 11.49 12.86 4.03
CA LEU A 251 12.19 13.13 2.77
C LEU A 251 12.15 11.98 1.77
N ASP A 252 11.95 10.78 2.25
CA ASP A 252 11.83 9.58 1.43
C ASP A 252 10.35 9.25 1.13
N LEU A 253 9.51 9.25 2.16
CA LEU A 253 8.10 8.88 2.05
C LEU A 253 7.28 9.84 1.18
N VAL A 254 7.71 11.09 1.06
CA VAL A 254 7.04 12.06 0.17
C VAL A 254 6.98 11.60 -1.30
N HIS A 255 7.92 10.76 -1.73
CA HIS A 255 7.95 10.20 -3.08
C HIS A 255 6.93 9.08 -3.34
N TYR A 256 6.26 8.58 -2.29
CA TYR A 256 5.22 7.55 -2.42
C TYR A 256 3.85 8.10 -2.84
N TYR A 257 3.68 9.42 -2.89
CA TYR A 257 2.39 10.08 -3.16
C TYR A 257 2.48 10.93 -4.42
N ASP A 258 1.54 10.76 -5.33
CA ASP A 258 1.45 11.62 -6.51
C ASP A 258 0.59 12.88 -6.26
N ASP A 259 0.57 13.76 -7.24
CA ASP A 259 -0.12 15.04 -7.12
C ASP A 259 -1.65 14.92 -7.14
N GLN A 260 -2.19 13.76 -7.50
CA GLN A 260 -3.62 13.45 -7.38
C GLN A 260 -3.98 12.85 -6.01
N GLY A 261 -2.98 12.67 -5.12
CA GLY A 261 -3.16 12.11 -3.79
C GLY A 261 -3.12 10.59 -3.71
N ARG A 262 -2.82 9.89 -4.81
CA ARG A 262 -2.70 8.43 -4.79
C ARG A 262 -1.40 8.04 -4.11
N ALA A 263 -1.49 7.14 -3.13
CA ALA A 263 -0.32 6.47 -2.57
C ALA A 263 0.06 5.26 -3.43
N ILE A 264 1.36 4.96 -3.53
CA ILE A 264 1.81 3.71 -4.17
C ILE A 264 1.40 2.54 -3.27
N PRO A 265 0.54 1.61 -3.71
CA PRO A 265 0.29 0.39 -2.95
C PRO A 265 1.52 -0.52 -3.04
N PHE A 266 2.07 -0.90 -1.90
CA PHE A 266 3.24 -1.76 -1.76
C PHE A 266 3.17 -2.55 -0.46
N GLY A 267 3.54 -3.81 -0.51
CA GLY A 267 3.56 -4.68 0.66
C GLY A 267 2.17 -5.24 1.02
N ARG A 268 2.03 -5.60 2.29
CA ARG A 268 0.83 -6.25 2.84
C ARG A 268 -0.16 -5.24 3.40
N SER A 269 -1.37 -5.71 3.66
CA SER A 269 -2.45 -4.95 4.32
C SER A 269 -2.81 -3.63 3.63
N VAL A 270 -2.60 -3.54 2.32
CA VAL A 270 -2.96 -2.34 1.55
C VAL A 270 -4.46 -2.01 1.62
N GLY A 271 -5.29 -2.99 2.03
CA GLY A 271 -6.70 -2.79 2.34
C GLY A 271 -6.98 -1.85 3.51
N TYR A 272 -5.97 -1.42 4.27
CA TYR A 272 -6.08 -0.33 5.25
C TYR A 272 -6.17 1.06 4.59
N ARG A 273 -6.06 1.12 3.26
CA ARG A 273 -6.43 2.26 2.41
C ARG A 273 -5.77 3.57 2.85
N PHE A 274 -6.59 4.55 3.25
CA PHE A 274 -6.13 5.88 3.64
C PHE A 274 -5.31 5.91 4.95
N ALA A 275 -5.16 4.79 5.69
CA ALA A 275 -4.13 4.69 6.72
C ALA A 275 -2.70 4.99 6.18
N MET A 276 -2.48 4.85 4.88
CA MET A 276 -1.18 5.18 4.26
C MET A 276 -0.73 6.62 4.55
N VAL A 277 -1.65 7.57 4.79
CA VAL A 277 -1.29 8.97 5.08
C VAL A 277 -1.18 9.31 6.57
N SER A 278 -1.37 8.35 7.47
CA SER A 278 -1.36 8.61 8.93
C SER A 278 -0.05 9.20 9.43
N PHE A 279 1.09 8.79 8.88
CA PHE A 279 2.41 9.34 9.20
C PHE A 279 2.44 10.87 9.07
N TRP A 280 1.83 11.43 8.04
CA TRP A 280 1.82 12.87 7.79
C TRP A 280 1.02 13.65 8.82
N GLY A 281 -0.13 13.11 9.23
CA GLY A 281 -0.89 13.67 10.36
C GLY A 281 -0.15 13.54 11.69
N ALA A 282 0.58 12.44 11.89
CA ALA A 282 1.37 12.21 13.11
C ALA A 282 2.58 13.16 13.22
N LEU A 283 3.18 13.60 12.10
CA LEU A 283 4.21 14.66 12.13
C LEU A 283 3.67 15.95 12.77
N ALA A 284 2.46 16.35 12.39
CA ALA A 284 1.81 17.53 12.97
C ALA A 284 1.45 17.31 14.45
N TYR A 285 0.91 16.14 14.78
CA TYR A 285 0.55 15.79 16.16
C TYR A 285 1.76 15.77 17.10
N ALA A 286 2.91 15.30 16.64
CA ALA A 286 4.15 15.24 17.41
C ALA A 286 5.00 16.52 17.32
N HIS A 287 4.49 17.59 16.72
CA HIS A 287 5.17 18.88 16.54
C HIS A 287 6.57 18.75 15.91
N VAL A 288 6.69 17.90 14.88
CA VAL A 288 7.97 17.71 14.17
C VAL A 288 8.28 18.95 13.34
N GLU A 289 9.47 19.50 13.49
CA GLU A 289 9.99 20.52 12.59
C GLU A 289 10.23 19.88 11.21
N LEU A 290 9.59 20.40 10.16
CA LEU A 290 9.70 19.79 8.84
C LEU A 290 11.08 20.06 8.22
N PRO A 291 11.74 19.03 7.68
CA PRO A 291 13.01 19.22 6.98
C PRO A 291 12.77 19.91 5.63
N ALA A 292 13.63 20.87 5.25
CA ALA A 292 13.58 21.42 3.90
C ALA A 292 13.77 20.30 2.85
N PRO A 293 13.04 20.32 1.72
CA PRO A 293 12.17 21.40 1.24
C PRO A 293 10.69 21.24 1.62
N LEU A 294 10.32 20.35 2.55
CA LEU A 294 8.94 20.11 2.92
C LEU A 294 8.31 21.31 3.65
N THR A 295 7.05 21.58 3.35
CA THR A 295 6.22 22.60 3.99
C THR A 295 4.96 21.98 4.59
N TRP A 296 4.32 22.68 5.53
CA TRP A 296 3.02 22.22 6.06
C TRP A 296 1.93 22.24 4.99
N GLY A 297 2.03 23.11 3.98
CA GLY A 297 1.12 23.09 2.82
C GLY A 297 1.23 21.82 1.99
N MET A 298 2.46 21.30 1.80
CA MET A 298 2.69 19.99 1.14
C MET A 298 2.12 18.86 1.98
N VAL A 299 2.40 18.83 3.30
CA VAL A 299 1.92 17.79 4.21
C VAL A 299 0.40 17.76 4.27
N LYS A 300 -0.26 18.91 4.44
CA LYS A 300 -1.72 19.05 4.35
C LYS A 300 -2.24 18.54 3.02
N GLY A 301 -1.60 18.96 1.94
CA GLY A 301 -1.96 18.56 0.59
C GLY A 301 -1.88 17.04 0.36
N ILE A 302 -0.85 16.35 0.87
CA ILE A 302 -0.76 14.87 0.80
C ILE A 302 -1.95 14.24 1.49
N VAL A 303 -2.26 14.65 2.73
CA VAL A 303 -3.36 14.05 3.50
C VAL A 303 -4.71 14.31 2.83
N LEU A 304 -5.04 15.57 2.53
CA LEU A 304 -6.36 15.93 2.03
C LEU A 304 -6.60 15.44 0.59
N ARG A 305 -5.59 15.49 -0.29
CA ARG A 305 -5.72 14.93 -1.65
C ARG A 305 -5.87 13.41 -1.63
N ASN A 306 -5.18 12.72 -0.72
CA ASN A 306 -5.36 11.26 -0.58
C ASN A 306 -6.79 10.92 -0.15
N LEU A 307 -7.34 11.61 0.85
CA LEU A 307 -8.72 11.41 1.28
C LEU A 307 -9.72 11.71 0.15
N ARG A 308 -9.50 12.78 -0.63
CA ARG A 308 -10.33 13.10 -1.82
C ARG A 308 -10.21 12.02 -2.91
N TRP A 309 -9.01 11.47 -3.12
CA TRP A 309 -8.85 10.34 -4.05
C TRP A 309 -9.66 9.12 -3.60
N TRP A 310 -9.63 8.81 -2.30
CA TRP A 310 -10.45 7.72 -1.76
C TRP A 310 -11.96 7.97 -1.89
N GLN A 311 -12.40 9.23 -1.90
CA GLN A 311 -13.81 9.57 -2.18
C GLN A 311 -14.24 9.15 -3.58
N THR A 312 -13.31 9.07 -4.54
CA THR A 312 -13.61 8.60 -5.90
C THR A 312 -13.71 7.08 -6.01
N GLN A 313 -13.29 6.32 -4.98
CA GLN A 313 -13.33 4.86 -4.95
C GLN A 313 -14.67 4.37 -4.36
N THR A 314 -15.75 4.56 -5.11
CA THR A 314 -17.13 4.32 -4.62
C THR A 314 -17.44 2.87 -4.29
N GLU A 315 -16.70 1.92 -4.88
CA GLU A 315 -16.89 0.47 -4.70
C GLU A 315 -16.21 -0.08 -3.42
N MET A 316 -15.51 0.75 -2.65
CA MET A 316 -14.82 0.28 -1.44
C MET A 316 -15.76 0.01 -0.24
N TRP A 317 -17.04 0.34 -0.37
CA TRP A 317 -18.03 0.18 0.67
C TRP A 317 -18.87 -1.09 0.48
N THR A 318 -19.29 -1.68 1.57
CA THR A 318 -20.33 -2.73 1.53
C THR A 318 -21.71 -2.12 1.26
N SER A 319 -22.69 -2.93 0.95
CA SER A 319 -24.09 -2.49 0.82
C SER A 319 -24.67 -1.86 2.10
N SER A 320 -24.06 -2.12 3.25
CA SER A 320 -24.43 -1.55 4.55
C SER A 320 -23.66 -0.28 4.90
N GLY A 321 -22.83 0.23 4.00
CA GLY A 321 -22.02 1.44 4.20
C GLY A 321 -20.76 1.24 5.03
N THR A 322 -20.43 0.01 5.44
CA THR A 322 -19.16 -0.26 6.13
C THR A 322 -18.00 -0.44 5.14
N LEU A 323 -16.76 -0.25 5.59
CA LEU A 323 -15.60 -0.53 4.77
C LEU A 323 -15.52 -2.03 4.42
N SER A 324 -15.33 -2.33 3.14
CA SER A 324 -15.17 -3.71 2.67
C SER A 324 -13.74 -4.21 2.77
N LEU A 325 -13.54 -5.54 2.79
CA LEU A 325 -12.25 -6.16 2.56
C LEU A 325 -11.82 -5.97 1.10
N GLY A 326 -10.64 -5.43 0.87
CA GLY A 326 -10.14 -5.14 -0.47
C GLY A 326 -9.39 -3.81 -0.53
N TYR A 327 -9.14 -3.29 -1.72
CA TYR A 327 -8.52 -1.99 -1.95
C TYR A 327 -9.54 -1.01 -2.53
N SER A 328 -9.64 -0.79 -3.83
CA SER A 328 -10.66 0.08 -4.42
C SER A 328 -12.04 -0.56 -4.54
N TYR A 329 -12.12 -1.88 -4.40
CA TYR A 329 -13.35 -2.68 -4.41
C TYR A 329 -13.16 -3.93 -3.52
N PRO A 330 -14.25 -4.69 -3.18
CA PRO A 330 -14.15 -5.92 -2.39
C PRO A 330 -13.30 -6.98 -3.12
N ASN A 331 -12.20 -7.41 -2.50
CA ASN A 331 -11.29 -8.38 -3.11
C ASN A 331 -10.60 -9.26 -2.05
N MET A 332 -10.97 -10.54 -2.02
CA MET A 332 -10.41 -11.52 -1.09
C MET A 332 -9.06 -12.11 -1.53
N TYR A 333 -8.71 -12.03 -2.81
CA TYR A 333 -7.43 -12.57 -3.29
C TYR A 333 -6.23 -11.78 -2.78
N LEU A 334 -6.38 -10.45 -2.66
CA LEU A 334 -5.33 -9.61 -2.10
C LEU A 334 -5.32 -9.59 -0.55
N THR A 335 -6.41 -10.01 0.08
CA THR A 335 -6.65 -9.88 1.52
C THR A 335 -5.82 -10.89 2.30
N GLU A 336 -5.21 -10.44 3.40
CA GLU A 336 -4.41 -11.30 4.28
C GLU A 336 -5.30 -12.24 5.11
N ASN A 337 -4.74 -13.38 5.56
CA ASN A 337 -5.47 -14.34 6.37
C ASN A 337 -5.82 -13.84 7.79
N TYR A 338 -5.33 -12.67 8.16
CA TYR A 338 -5.62 -11.97 9.42
C TYR A 338 -6.51 -10.72 9.22
N ASN A 339 -7.01 -10.45 8.02
CA ASN A 339 -7.92 -9.36 7.78
C ASN A 339 -9.37 -9.82 7.92
N SER A 340 -10.00 -9.49 9.05
CA SER A 340 -11.41 -9.67 9.32
C SER A 340 -12.26 -8.58 8.62
N PRO A 341 -13.59 -8.71 8.56
CA PRO A 341 -14.45 -7.65 8.04
C PRO A 341 -14.27 -6.28 8.72
N ALA A 342 -13.78 -6.25 9.96
CA ALA A 342 -13.48 -5.02 10.70
C ALA A 342 -12.06 -4.49 10.49
N SER A 343 -11.14 -5.31 9.97
CA SER A 343 -9.75 -4.92 9.78
C SER A 343 -9.54 -3.64 8.97
N PRO A 344 -10.36 -3.32 7.94
CA PRO A 344 -10.24 -2.08 7.18
C PRO A 344 -10.36 -0.80 8.00
N TYR A 345 -10.94 -0.86 9.20
CA TYR A 345 -11.04 0.30 10.10
C TYR A 345 -9.70 0.74 10.70
N TRP A 346 -8.60 0.00 10.43
CA TRP A 346 -7.24 0.53 10.60
C TRP A 346 -7.02 1.83 9.82
N ALA A 347 -7.81 2.06 8.77
CA ALA A 347 -7.89 3.31 8.02
C ALA A 347 -8.12 4.56 8.91
N CYS A 348 -8.75 4.39 10.07
CA CYS A 348 -9.00 5.48 11.03
C CYS A 348 -7.71 6.13 11.57
N LEU A 349 -6.53 5.52 11.40
CA LEU A 349 -5.22 6.15 11.67
C LEU A 349 -5.05 7.48 10.92
N ALA A 350 -5.61 7.60 9.72
CA ALA A 350 -5.50 8.83 8.91
C ALA A 350 -6.08 10.07 9.60
N PHE A 351 -7.01 9.88 10.53
CA PHE A 351 -7.68 10.97 11.24
C PHE A 351 -6.92 11.49 12.46
N ILE A 352 -5.68 11.03 12.71
CA ILE A 352 -4.82 11.56 13.78
C ILE A 352 -4.65 13.09 13.69
N CYS A 353 -4.72 13.65 12.49
CA CYS A 353 -4.69 15.09 12.28
C CYS A 353 -5.80 15.86 12.99
N LEU A 354 -6.91 15.21 13.37
CA LEU A 354 -7.99 15.82 14.16
C LEU A 354 -7.58 16.15 15.59
N ALA A 355 -6.54 15.50 16.13
CA ALA A 355 -5.96 15.85 17.44
C ALA A 355 -5.06 17.11 17.39
N VAL A 356 -4.76 17.59 16.17
CA VAL A 356 -3.91 18.77 15.98
C VAL A 356 -4.75 20.04 16.10
N PRO A 357 -4.32 21.04 16.92
CA PRO A 357 -5.04 22.31 17.06
C PRO A 357 -5.25 23.04 15.72
N GLU A 358 -6.38 23.70 15.56
CA GLU A 358 -6.70 24.46 14.32
C GLU A 358 -5.69 25.56 14.01
N SER A 359 -5.02 26.10 15.02
CA SER A 359 -3.97 27.12 14.86
C SER A 359 -2.64 26.56 14.34
N HIS A 360 -2.48 25.23 14.29
CA HIS A 360 -1.25 24.61 13.80
C HIS A 360 -1.05 24.88 12.29
N PRO A 361 0.18 25.11 11.82
CA PRO A 361 0.47 25.33 10.40
C PRO A 361 -0.07 24.25 9.45
N PHE A 362 -0.22 23.02 9.90
CA PHE A 362 -0.87 21.96 9.13
C PHE A 362 -2.29 22.37 8.69
N TRP A 363 -3.08 23.04 9.54
CA TRP A 363 -4.43 23.47 9.19
C TRP A 363 -4.46 24.85 8.53
N THR A 364 -3.59 25.76 8.95
CA THR A 364 -3.62 27.16 8.49
C THR A 364 -2.89 27.41 7.17
N SER A 365 -2.00 26.50 6.73
CA SER A 365 -1.33 26.64 5.44
C SER A 365 -2.26 26.35 4.27
N GLU A 366 -2.00 27.01 3.13
CA GLU A 366 -2.57 26.63 1.84
C GLU A 366 -1.99 25.29 1.36
N GLU A 367 -2.78 24.51 0.62
CA GLU A 367 -2.29 23.25 0.06
C GLU A 367 -1.28 23.49 -1.07
N GLU A 368 -0.16 22.79 -1.02
CA GLU A 368 0.89 22.83 -2.02
C GLU A 368 1.08 21.48 -2.71
N LEU A 369 1.51 21.50 -3.98
CA LEU A 369 1.93 20.32 -4.72
C LEU A 369 3.38 19.99 -4.41
N VAL A 370 3.63 18.71 -4.21
CA VAL A 370 4.97 18.19 -3.89
C VAL A 370 5.90 18.20 -5.11
N SER A 371 5.35 17.91 -6.30
CA SER A 371 6.12 17.77 -7.56
C SER A 371 6.93 19.00 -7.96
N HIS A 372 6.57 20.18 -7.48
CA HIS A 372 7.26 21.42 -7.83
C HIS A 372 8.60 21.59 -7.12
N THR A 373 8.85 20.84 -6.06
CA THR A 373 9.96 21.13 -5.15
C THR A 373 10.91 19.97 -4.96
N ILE A 374 10.42 18.72 -5.04
CA ILE A 374 11.24 17.53 -4.79
C ILE A 374 11.80 16.94 -6.10
N PRO A 375 12.94 16.20 -6.04
CA PRO A 375 13.51 15.54 -7.22
C PRO A 375 12.51 14.59 -7.90
N SER A 376 12.53 14.56 -9.22
CA SER A 376 11.69 13.66 -10.01
C SER A 376 12.13 12.20 -9.95
N VAL A 377 13.38 11.94 -9.62
CA VAL A 377 13.94 10.59 -9.36
C VAL A 377 14.71 10.63 -8.04
N LYS A 378 14.50 9.65 -7.19
CA LYS A 378 15.10 9.56 -5.85
C LYS A 378 15.49 8.13 -5.53
N GLU A 379 16.72 7.94 -5.09
CA GLU A 379 17.23 6.70 -4.55
C GLU A 379 16.87 6.55 -3.08
N LEU A 380 16.38 5.40 -2.68
CA LEU A 380 16.08 5.01 -1.32
C LEU A 380 16.87 3.75 -0.97
N PRO A 381 18.10 3.89 -0.46
CA PRO A 381 18.99 2.74 -0.23
C PRO A 381 18.44 1.75 0.79
N HIS A 382 17.86 2.23 1.89
CA HIS A 382 17.37 1.37 2.97
C HIS A 382 16.26 0.43 2.51
N PRO A 383 15.15 0.89 1.90
CA PRO A 383 14.12 -0.02 1.37
C PRO A 383 14.53 -0.69 0.05
N GLY A 384 15.66 -0.32 -0.57
CA GLY A 384 16.12 -0.88 -1.84
C GLY A 384 15.21 -0.47 -3.01
N HIS A 385 14.84 0.81 -3.07
CA HIS A 385 13.94 1.36 -4.08
C HIS A 385 14.58 2.51 -4.86
N ILE A 386 14.15 2.69 -6.11
CA ILE A 386 14.30 3.95 -6.84
C ILE A 386 12.90 4.47 -7.17
N MET A 387 12.63 5.68 -6.72
CA MET A 387 11.37 6.37 -6.93
C MET A 387 11.42 7.24 -8.17
N SER A 388 10.34 7.28 -8.95
CA SER A 388 10.18 8.19 -10.08
C SER A 388 8.82 8.86 -10.02
N ARG A 389 8.78 10.19 -10.24
CA ARG A 389 7.56 11.00 -10.38
C ARG A 389 7.32 11.43 -11.82
N LEU A 390 8.10 10.92 -12.75
CA LEU A 390 7.96 11.19 -14.18
C LEU A 390 6.75 10.44 -14.76
N GLY A 391 6.19 10.97 -15.86
CA GLY A 391 5.09 10.31 -16.56
C GLY A 391 3.70 10.52 -15.94
N GLY A 392 3.54 11.38 -14.92
CA GLY A 392 2.23 11.74 -14.33
C GLY A 392 1.73 10.79 -13.24
N HIS A 393 2.61 9.94 -12.71
CA HIS A 393 2.36 9.09 -11.54
C HIS A 393 3.64 8.91 -10.70
N CYS A 394 3.49 8.44 -9.47
CA CYS A 394 4.62 7.93 -8.71
C CYS A 394 4.82 6.45 -9.02
N MET A 395 6.05 6.11 -9.35
CA MET A 395 6.48 4.75 -9.62
C MET A 395 7.64 4.37 -8.69
N LEU A 396 7.54 3.21 -8.08
CA LEU A 396 8.56 2.59 -7.25
C LEU A 396 9.15 1.42 -8.03
N LEU A 397 10.44 1.48 -8.35
CA LEU A 397 11.22 0.32 -8.77
C LEU A 397 11.77 -0.38 -7.54
N SER A 398 11.64 -1.71 -7.47
CA SER A 398 12.03 -2.52 -6.31
C SER A 398 13.10 -3.54 -6.66
N SER A 399 14.19 -3.54 -5.88
CA SER A 399 15.20 -4.61 -5.94
C SER A 399 14.71 -5.95 -5.36
N GLY A 400 13.52 -5.96 -4.74
CA GLY A 400 12.88 -7.13 -4.15
C GLY A 400 13.05 -7.20 -2.65
N GLN A 401 12.00 -6.83 -1.94
CA GLN A 401 11.84 -7.14 -0.53
C GLN A 401 11.16 -8.49 -0.35
N ALA A 402 11.10 -9.00 0.87
CA ALA A 402 10.41 -10.22 1.22
C ALA A 402 9.57 -10.03 2.49
N CYS A 403 8.66 -10.96 2.75
CA CYS A 403 7.95 -11.05 4.01
C CYS A 403 8.23 -12.40 4.66
N GLY A 404 8.62 -12.40 5.91
CA GLY A 404 8.90 -13.61 6.68
C GLY A 404 7.66 -14.42 7.02
N TYR A 405 6.51 -13.77 7.09
CA TYR A 405 5.24 -14.43 7.33
C TYR A 405 4.69 -15.06 6.04
N PRO A 406 4.22 -16.32 6.08
CA PRO A 406 3.71 -17.00 4.89
C PRO A 406 2.33 -16.48 4.49
N MET A 407 2.30 -15.40 3.72
CA MET A 407 1.07 -14.79 3.20
C MET A 407 0.80 -15.19 1.75
N LYS A 408 -0.45 -14.99 1.33
CA LYS A 408 -0.83 -15.10 -0.07
C LYS A 408 -0.09 -14.06 -0.93
N ALA A 409 0.39 -14.49 -2.10
CA ALA A 409 0.93 -13.63 -3.14
C ALA A 409 2.08 -12.69 -2.69
N THR A 410 2.96 -13.14 -1.77
CA THR A 410 4.12 -12.35 -1.32
C THR A 410 5.02 -11.93 -2.49
N HIS A 411 5.14 -12.77 -3.51
CA HIS A 411 5.87 -12.46 -4.74
C HIS A 411 5.29 -11.25 -5.51
N ALA A 412 3.97 -11.06 -5.49
CA ALA A 412 3.32 -9.90 -6.11
C ALA A 412 3.40 -8.66 -5.21
N LYS A 413 3.24 -8.82 -3.89
CA LYS A 413 3.19 -7.72 -2.90
C LYS A 413 4.56 -7.10 -2.63
N TYR A 414 5.65 -7.89 -2.74
CA TYR A 414 7.02 -7.46 -2.43
C TYR A 414 8.00 -7.72 -3.56
N GLY A 415 7.74 -8.74 -4.38
CA GLY A 415 8.68 -9.24 -5.39
C GLY A 415 8.46 -8.71 -6.80
N ALA A 416 7.43 -7.93 -7.10
CA ALA A 416 7.28 -7.28 -8.40
C ALA A 416 8.40 -6.26 -8.64
N PHE A 417 8.70 -5.99 -9.91
CA PHE A 417 9.81 -5.10 -10.27
C PHE A 417 9.45 -3.61 -10.17
N ALA A 418 8.16 -3.30 -10.36
CA ALA A 418 7.65 -1.94 -10.27
C ALA A 418 6.25 -1.90 -9.66
N TYR A 419 5.97 -0.84 -8.90
CA TYR A 419 4.67 -0.52 -8.34
C TYR A 419 4.30 0.91 -8.71
N SER A 420 3.02 1.14 -8.99
CA SER A 420 2.54 2.43 -9.46
C SER A 420 1.40 2.94 -8.60
N SER A 421 1.37 4.24 -8.32
CA SER A 421 0.24 4.91 -7.68
C SER A 421 -1.04 4.86 -8.51
N ALA A 422 -0.92 4.72 -9.85
CA ALA A 422 -2.04 4.73 -10.77
C ALA A 422 -2.56 3.33 -11.15
N PHE A 423 -1.64 2.36 -11.34
CA PHE A 423 -1.98 1.05 -11.91
C PHE A 423 -2.03 -0.08 -10.86
N GLY A 424 -1.62 0.21 -9.63
CA GLY A 424 -1.57 -0.77 -8.55
C GLY A 424 -0.61 -1.93 -8.83
N PHE A 425 -0.92 -3.07 -8.27
CA PHE A 425 -0.31 -4.37 -8.60
C PHE A 425 -1.38 -5.44 -8.70
N SER A 426 -1.03 -6.60 -9.27
CA SER A 426 -1.94 -7.72 -9.38
C SER A 426 -1.52 -8.88 -8.49
N VAL A 427 -2.50 -9.60 -7.94
CA VAL A 427 -2.32 -10.84 -7.18
C VAL A 427 -2.96 -12.00 -7.95
N PRO A 428 -2.39 -13.20 -7.94
CA PRO A 428 -2.99 -14.34 -8.63
C PRO A 428 -4.26 -14.81 -7.92
N PRO A 429 -5.43 -14.84 -8.59
CA PRO A 429 -6.61 -15.54 -8.08
C PRO A 429 -6.49 -17.06 -8.17
N GLY A 430 -5.63 -17.57 -9.05
CA GLY A 430 -5.26 -18.97 -9.22
C GLY A 430 -3.80 -19.13 -9.60
N LEU A 431 -3.36 -20.37 -9.82
CA LEU A 431 -1.95 -20.68 -10.08
C LEU A 431 -1.71 -21.29 -11.47
N PHE A 432 -2.78 -21.56 -12.23
CA PHE A 432 -2.71 -22.13 -13.57
C PHE A 432 -2.84 -21.05 -14.63
N SER A 433 -2.11 -21.16 -15.71
CA SER A 433 -2.07 -20.24 -16.83
C SER A 433 -1.65 -18.80 -16.52
N LEU A 434 -1.33 -18.04 -17.55
CA LEU A 434 -0.93 -16.62 -17.43
C LEU A 434 -2.09 -15.73 -16.95
N GLU A 435 -3.30 -16.05 -17.34
CA GLU A 435 -4.50 -15.30 -17.00
C GLU A 435 -4.73 -15.31 -15.49
N GLN A 436 -4.63 -16.49 -14.86
CA GLN A 436 -4.76 -16.64 -13.40
C GLN A 436 -3.57 -16.07 -12.65
N TYR A 437 -2.36 -16.22 -13.17
CA TYR A 437 -1.17 -15.74 -12.50
C TYR A 437 -1.03 -14.21 -12.52
N ALA A 438 -1.60 -13.55 -13.54
CA ALA A 438 -1.73 -12.10 -13.67
C ALA A 438 -0.39 -11.36 -13.43
N LEU A 439 0.62 -11.62 -14.28
CA LEU A 439 2.02 -11.18 -14.11
C LEU A 439 2.25 -9.67 -14.29
N ALA A 440 1.50 -8.82 -13.59
CA ALA A 440 1.72 -7.38 -13.64
C ALA A 440 3.07 -7.00 -13.03
N SER A 441 3.93 -6.36 -13.85
CA SER A 441 5.30 -5.95 -13.49
C SER A 441 6.16 -7.09 -12.95
N GLN A 442 6.00 -8.30 -13.50
CA GLN A 442 6.73 -9.50 -13.10
C GLN A 442 7.24 -10.28 -14.31
N LEU A 443 8.34 -11.02 -14.10
CA LEU A 443 8.80 -12.07 -15.00
C LEU A 443 8.39 -13.42 -14.42
N GLY A 444 7.54 -14.14 -15.14
CA GLY A 444 7.16 -15.51 -14.84
C GLY A 444 8.01 -16.50 -15.64
N LEU A 445 8.34 -17.63 -15.00
CA LEU A 445 9.07 -18.76 -15.60
C LEU A 445 8.32 -20.04 -15.29
N SER A 446 8.14 -20.86 -16.33
CA SER A 446 7.49 -22.18 -16.25
C SER A 446 8.39 -23.25 -16.85
N ASP A 447 8.49 -24.41 -16.22
CA ASP A 447 9.21 -25.59 -16.72
C ASP A 447 8.27 -26.76 -17.05
N ASP A 448 6.95 -26.49 -17.10
CA ASP A 448 5.90 -27.48 -17.34
C ASP A 448 4.94 -27.09 -18.49
N GLY A 449 5.42 -26.28 -19.44
CA GLY A 449 4.62 -25.86 -20.59
C GLY A 449 3.66 -24.71 -20.33
N GLY A 450 3.80 -24.00 -19.21
CA GLY A 450 2.99 -22.83 -18.89
C GLY A 450 1.80 -23.10 -17.99
N GLU A 451 1.74 -24.28 -17.36
CA GLU A 451 0.70 -24.56 -16.36
C GLU A 451 0.96 -23.84 -15.05
N TYR A 452 2.21 -23.91 -14.52
CA TYR A 452 2.60 -23.21 -13.30
C TYR A 452 3.70 -22.21 -13.58
N TRP A 453 3.62 -21.05 -12.93
CA TRP A 453 4.58 -19.96 -13.10
C TRP A 453 5.29 -19.64 -11.78
N LYS A 454 6.59 -19.40 -11.84
CA LYS A 454 7.39 -18.91 -10.72
C LYS A 454 7.93 -17.53 -11.03
N THR A 455 7.90 -16.66 -10.02
CA THR A 455 8.36 -15.27 -10.11
C THR A 455 9.39 -14.98 -9.02
N ARG A 456 9.95 -13.79 -9.00
CA ARG A 456 10.84 -13.33 -7.95
C ARG A 456 10.08 -13.26 -6.61
N ARG A 457 10.47 -14.06 -5.63
CA ARG A 457 9.91 -14.04 -4.27
C ARG A 457 10.94 -13.60 -3.23
N VAL A 458 12.16 -14.08 -3.35
CA VAL A 458 13.28 -13.72 -2.48
C VAL A 458 14.49 -13.48 -3.37
N SER A 459 15.22 -12.41 -3.11
CA SER A 459 16.49 -12.10 -3.78
C SER A 459 17.66 -12.56 -2.91
N GLU A 460 18.65 -13.20 -3.51
CA GLU A 460 19.93 -13.55 -2.85
C GLU A 460 20.81 -12.29 -2.69
N TYR A 461 20.65 -11.34 -3.60
CA TYR A 461 21.26 -10.02 -3.56
C TYR A 461 20.24 -9.01 -4.07
N ALA A 462 20.19 -7.84 -3.44
CA ALA A 462 19.38 -6.72 -3.87
C ALA A 462 20.06 -5.41 -3.44
N GLY A 463 20.14 -4.43 -4.34
CA GLY A 463 20.75 -3.15 -4.02
C GLY A 463 20.79 -2.16 -5.17
N ILE A 464 21.24 -0.95 -4.86
CA ILE A 464 21.50 0.12 -5.82
C ILE A 464 22.94 0.01 -6.26
N GLU A 465 23.15 0.00 -7.57
CA GLU A 465 24.45 0.08 -8.22
C GLU A 465 24.47 1.27 -9.19
N TYR A 466 25.66 1.65 -9.66
CA TYR A 466 25.81 2.75 -10.61
C TYR A 466 26.37 2.23 -11.94
N ARG A 467 25.75 2.61 -13.04
CA ARG A 467 26.17 2.30 -14.41
C ARG A 467 26.27 3.61 -15.21
N ASP A 468 27.45 3.93 -15.72
CA ASP A 468 27.73 5.22 -16.40
C ASP A 468 27.24 6.44 -15.57
N GLY A 469 27.37 6.36 -14.22
CA GLY A 469 26.94 7.44 -13.31
C GLY A 469 25.43 7.48 -13.04
N GLN A 470 24.63 6.58 -13.60
CA GLN A 470 23.19 6.49 -13.33
C GLN A 470 22.89 5.40 -12.30
N PRO A 471 21.99 5.65 -11.34
CA PRO A 471 21.57 4.64 -10.40
C PRO A 471 20.69 3.60 -11.08
N VAL A 472 20.95 2.33 -10.79
CA VAL A 472 20.14 1.18 -11.22
C VAL A 472 19.91 0.25 -10.04
N LEU A 473 18.79 -0.46 -10.03
CA LEU A 473 18.53 -1.50 -9.04
C LEU A 473 18.95 -2.86 -9.61
N VAL A 474 19.79 -3.55 -8.89
CA VAL A 474 20.23 -4.90 -9.26
C VAL A 474 19.69 -5.90 -8.25
N SER A 475 19.15 -7.01 -8.74
CA SER A 475 18.78 -8.16 -7.90
C SER A 475 19.17 -9.47 -8.53
N ARG A 476 19.61 -10.43 -7.70
CA ARG A 476 19.92 -11.81 -8.09
C ARG A 476 18.99 -12.75 -7.39
N TRP A 477 18.36 -13.64 -8.14
CA TRP A 477 17.34 -14.54 -7.60
C TRP A 477 17.28 -15.87 -8.35
N LYS A 478 16.70 -16.88 -7.69
CA LYS A 478 16.63 -18.25 -8.20
C LYS A 478 15.20 -18.78 -8.07
N PRO A 479 14.43 -18.83 -9.17
CA PRO A 479 13.10 -19.46 -9.16
C PRO A 479 13.18 -20.99 -9.06
N PHE A 480 14.26 -21.59 -9.59
CA PHE A 480 14.59 -23.01 -9.53
C PHE A 480 16.04 -23.18 -9.11
N ARG A 481 16.43 -24.38 -8.66
CA ARG A 481 17.79 -24.65 -8.16
C ARG A 481 18.88 -24.40 -9.22
N ASP A 482 18.59 -24.70 -10.47
CA ASP A 482 19.47 -24.62 -11.64
C ASP A 482 19.15 -23.43 -12.56
N VAL A 483 18.34 -22.47 -12.10
CA VAL A 483 18.06 -21.22 -12.82
C VAL A 483 18.54 -20.03 -12.00
N ARG A 484 19.39 -19.20 -12.60
CA ARG A 484 19.90 -17.97 -12.01
C ARG A 484 19.50 -16.79 -12.87
N ILE A 485 18.99 -15.75 -12.21
CA ILE A 485 18.55 -14.53 -12.89
C ILE A 485 19.17 -13.33 -12.22
N THR A 486 19.83 -12.49 -13.02
CA THR A 486 20.20 -11.14 -12.63
C THR A 486 19.22 -10.18 -13.30
N THR A 487 18.53 -9.40 -12.49
CA THR A 487 17.62 -8.36 -12.97
C THR A 487 18.21 -6.99 -12.67
N THR A 488 18.28 -6.14 -13.69
CA THR A 488 18.66 -4.73 -13.55
C THR A 488 17.48 -3.85 -13.97
N LEU A 489 17.06 -2.93 -13.09
CA LEU A 489 15.99 -1.97 -13.36
C LEU A 489 16.60 -0.59 -13.53
N VAL A 490 16.27 0.06 -14.65
CA VAL A 490 16.75 1.42 -14.97
C VAL A 490 15.58 2.38 -14.90
N PRO A 491 15.64 3.44 -14.07
CA PRO A 491 14.52 4.35 -13.88
C PRO A 491 14.24 5.20 -15.12
N SER A 492 13.05 5.79 -15.15
CA SER A 492 12.63 6.77 -16.15
C SER A 492 13.57 7.98 -16.15
N THR A 493 13.68 8.63 -17.30
CA THR A 493 14.45 9.86 -17.46
C THR A 493 13.57 11.00 -17.97
N PRO A 494 13.97 12.27 -17.85
CA PRO A 494 13.21 13.39 -18.44
C PRO A 494 13.02 13.28 -19.95
N LYS A 495 13.92 12.56 -20.66
CA LYS A 495 13.80 12.31 -22.11
C LYS A 495 12.77 11.21 -22.45
N THR A 496 12.60 10.25 -21.54
CA THR A 496 11.69 9.12 -21.68
C THR A 496 10.85 8.95 -20.41
N PRO A 497 10.01 9.95 -20.06
CA PRO A 497 9.35 10.03 -18.76
C PRO A 497 8.36 8.89 -18.48
N ASN A 498 7.77 8.33 -19.53
CA ASN A 498 6.78 7.26 -19.43
C ASN A 498 7.39 5.85 -19.50
N TRP A 499 8.72 5.73 -19.58
CA TRP A 499 9.41 4.48 -19.77
C TRP A 499 10.40 4.18 -18.64
N HIS A 500 10.46 2.94 -18.20
CA HIS A 500 11.61 2.39 -17.47
C HIS A 500 12.12 1.14 -18.18
N LEU A 501 13.38 0.76 -17.93
CA LEU A 501 13.93 -0.47 -18.49
C LEU A 501 13.97 -1.57 -17.46
N ARG A 502 13.72 -2.78 -17.92
CA ARG A 502 13.86 -4.03 -17.20
C ARG A 502 14.76 -4.95 -17.98
N VAL A 503 15.89 -5.30 -17.39
CA VAL A 503 16.91 -6.14 -18.00
C VAL A 503 17.03 -7.42 -17.21
N HIS A 504 16.92 -8.57 -17.88
CA HIS A 504 17.12 -9.88 -17.27
C HIS A 504 18.24 -10.61 -17.99
N TYR A 505 19.24 -11.06 -17.23
CA TYR A 505 20.18 -12.09 -17.68
C TYR A 505 19.78 -13.40 -17.03
N ILE A 506 19.34 -14.35 -17.83
CA ILE A 506 18.74 -15.63 -17.40
C ILE A 506 19.67 -16.75 -17.81
N GLN A 507 20.16 -17.54 -16.86
CA GLN A 507 20.94 -18.75 -17.07
C GLN A 507 20.13 -19.95 -16.57
N THR A 508 19.92 -20.95 -17.41
CA THR A 508 19.05 -22.08 -17.08
C THR A 508 19.69 -23.42 -17.39
N GLY A 509 19.55 -24.37 -16.43
CA GLY A 509 19.84 -25.79 -16.65
C GLY A 509 18.65 -26.61 -17.17
N ARG A 510 17.50 -25.98 -17.41
CA ARG A 510 16.27 -26.62 -17.88
C ARG A 510 15.62 -25.81 -19.00
N GLN A 511 14.76 -26.44 -19.78
CA GLN A 511 13.90 -25.72 -20.72
C GLN A 511 12.89 -24.86 -19.94
N LEU A 512 12.70 -23.63 -20.39
CA LEU A 512 11.78 -22.67 -19.76
C LEU A 512 10.88 -22.01 -20.79
N MET A 513 9.60 -21.89 -20.43
CA MET A 513 8.75 -20.82 -20.94
C MET A 513 8.90 -19.58 -20.05
N THR A 514 8.86 -18.41 -20.66
CA THR A 514 8.99 -17.14 -19.97
C THR A 514 7.86 -16.20 -20.35
N ALA A 515 7.41 -15.36 -19.40
CA ALA A 515 6.44 -14.31 -19.67
C ALA A 515 6.80 -13.07 -18.84
N ASP A 516 7.08 -11.95 -19.52
CA ASP A 516 7.45 -10.67 -18.94
C ASP A 516 6.29 -9.70 -19.13
N GLY A 517 5.55 -9.42 -18.04
CA GLY A 517 4.35 -8.58 -18.06
C GLY A 517 4.64 -7.12 -17.72
N SER A 518 3.97 -6.19 -18.43
CA SER A 518 3.95 -4.77 -18.09
C SER A 518 3.05 -4.48 -16.87
N PHE A 519 2.69 -3.22 -16.63
CA PHE A 519 1.57 -2.91 -15.72
C PHE A 519 0.25 -3.46 -16.28
N ALA A 520 -0.68 -3.76 -15.38
CA ALA A 520 -2.06 -4.07 -15.71
C ALA A 520 -2.86 -2.78 -15.93
N ILE A 521 -3.84 -2.80 -16.81
CA ILE A 521 -4.79 -1.70 -17.02
C ILE A 521 -6.20 -2.25 -17.17
N CYS A 522 -7.21 -1.45 -16.80
CA CYS A 522 -8.62 -1.79 -17.00
C CYS A 522 -8.88 -2.22 -18.45
N ASN A 523 -9.52 -3.36 -18.64
CA ASN A 523 -9.88 -3.88 -19.95
C ASN A 523 -11.38 -3.75 -20.28
N VAL A 524 -12.11 -2.93 -19.54
CA VAL A 524 -13.54 -2.72 -19.72
C VAL A 524 -13.77 -1.51 -20.62
N ASN A 525 -14.38 -1.72 -21.77
CA ASN A 525 -14.85 -0.62 -22.60
C ASN A 525 -15.94 0.17 -21.86
N SER A 526 -15.68 1.45 -21.62
CA SER A 526 -16.58 2.33 -20.84
C SER A 526 -17.94 2.60 -21.51
N VAL A 527 -18.10 2.28 -22.80
CA VAL A 527 -19.32 2.49 -23.55
C VAL A 527 -20.28 1.30 -23.41
N ASN A 528 -19.77 0.07 -23.54
CA ASN A 528 -20.62 -1.12 -23.60
C ASN A 528 -20.31 -2.19 -22.54
N GLY A 529 -19.30 -1.96 -21.68
CA GLY A 529 -18.91 -2.89 -20.62
C GLY A 529 -18.22 -4.19 -21.09
N ARG A 530 -17.94 -4.33 -22.38
CA ARG A 530 -17.21 -5.47 -22.97
C ARG A 530 -15.72 -5.29 -22.79
N TYR A 531 -14.94 -6.30 -23.16
CA TYR A 531 -13.48 -6.18 -23.24
C TYR A 531 -13.06 -5.13 -24.28
N LEU A 532 -11.91 -4.52 -24.06
CA LEU A 532 -11.27 -3.65 -25.05
C LEU A 532 -11.06 -4.42 -26.36
N GLU A 533 -11.35 -3.76 -27.47
CA GLU A 533 -11.19 -4.35 -28.81
C GLU A 533 -9.77 -4.15 -29.33
N SER A 534 -9.34 -5.05 -30.19
CA SER A 534 -8.06 -4.94 -30.89
C SER A 534 -8.13 -3.83 -31.94
N TYR A 535 -7.09 -3.02 -32.02
CA TYR A 535 -6.88 -2.15 -33.17
C TYR A 535 -6.51 -3.01 -34.41
N ASP A 536 -6.91 -2.57 -35.60
CA ASP A 536 -6.71 -3.34 -36.82
C ASP A 536 -5.20 -3.49 -37.15
N GLN A 537 -4.71 -4.73 -37.27
CA GLN A 537 -3.28 -5.02 -37.40
C GLN A 537 -2.67 -4.47 -38.70
N GLU A 538 -3.43 -4.39 -39.83
CA GLU A 538 -2.94 -3.85 -41.10
C GLU A 538 -2.53 -2.37 -41.01
N GLN A 539 -2.91 -1.67 -39.96
CA GLN A 539 -2.65 -0.25 -39.75
C GLN A 539 -1.60 0.05 -38.69
N CYS A 540 -1.07 -0.98 -38.05
CA CYS A 540 -0.06 -0.83 -37.00
C CYS A 540 1.40 -0.91 -37.52
N GLU A 541 1.63 -1.19 -38.81
CA GLU A 541 2.97 -1.23 -39.38
C GLU A 541 3.54 0.19 -39.56
N GLY A 542 4.42 0.58 -38.65
CA GLY A 542 5.31 1.74 -38.81
C GLY A 542 4.78 3.11 -38.35
N THR A 543 3.51 3.24 -37.98
CA THR A 543 2.92 4.49 -37.48
C THR A 543 1.97 4.20 -36.30
N MET A 544 1.62 5.23 -35.53
CA MET A 544 0.52 5.16 -34.55
C MET A 544 -0.68 4.45 -35.19
N PRO A 545 -1.35 3.51 -34.48
CA PRO A 545 -2.51 2.83 -35.03
C PRO A 545 -3.54 3.87 -35.51
N LYS A 546 -3.86 3.87 -36.79
CA LYS A 546 -5.02 4.61 -37.27
C LYS A 546 -6.23 3.88 -36.75
N ILE A 547 -6.91 4.48 -35.79
CA ILE A 547 -8.16 3.99 -35.27
C ILE A 547 -9.18 3.99 -36.40
N ILE A 548 -9.45 2.81 -36.96
CA ILE A 548 -10.48 2.62 -38.01
C ILE A 548 -11.53 1.67 -37.47
N GLY A 549 -12.76 2.04 -37.66
CA GLY A 549 -13.95 1.33 -37.26
C GLY A 549 -14.91 2.28 -36.58
N ASN A 550 -16.13 1.88 -36.32
CA ASN A 550 -17.18 2.66 -35.67
C ASN A 550 -16.80 3.10 -34.22
N TYR A 551 -15.61 3.64 -34.07
CA TYR A 551 -15.16 4.23 -32.83
C TYR A 551 -15.80 5.60 -32.68
N ASP A 552 -16.51 5.77 -31.60
CA ASP A 552 -16.72 7.09 -31.05
C ASP A 552 -15.34 7.74 -30.89
N THR A 553 -15.04 8.72 -31.75
CA THR A 553 -13.79 9.49 -31.75
C THR A 553 -13.52 10.14 -30.37
N ASN A 554 -14.51 10.13 -29.49
CA ASN A 554 -14.41 10.60 -28.10
C ASN A 554 -13.87 9.56 -27.11
N SER A 555 -13.69 8.29 -27.49
CA SER A 555 -13.19 7.25 -26.58
C SER A 555 -12.27 6.22 -27.25
N PRO A 556 -11.03 6.60 -27.60
CA PRO A 556 -10.08 5.69 -28.20
C PRO A 556 -9.54 4.71 -27.14
N ALA A 557 -10.27 3.64 -26.87
CA ALA A 557 -9.83 2.56 -25.99
C ALA A 557 -9.65 1.29 -26.82
N GLY A 558 -8.55 0.57 -26.61
CA GLY A 558 -8.24 -0.63 -27.36
C GLY A 558 -6.83 -1.14 -27.09
N TRP A 559 -6.39 -2.16 -27.81
CA TRP A 559 -5.06 -2.72 -27.68
C TRP A 559 -4.49 -3.15 -29.02
N ALA A 560 -3.17 -3.27 -29.09
CA ALA A 560 -2.49 -3.85 -30.23
C ALA A 560 -1.25 -4.65 -29.81
N THR A 561 -0.91 -5.63 -30.62
CA THR A 561 0.35 -6.36 -30.58
C THR A 561 1.08 -6.15 -31.89
N GLY A 562 2.32 -5.71 -31.81
CA GLY A 562 3.22 -5.54 -32.96
C GLY A 562 4.34 -6.57 -32.96
N LYS A 563 5.31 -6.36 -33.83
CA LYS A 563 6.46 -7.25 -34.00
C LYS A 563 7.36 -7.30 -32.77
N ASP A 564 7.51 -6.18 -32.06
CA ASP A 564 8.44 -5.99 -30.96
C ASP A 564 7.78 -5.64 -29.62
N GLY A 565 6.47 -5.48 -29.57
CA GLY A 565 5.79 -5.07 -28.34
C GLY A 565 4.28 -5.14 -28.41
N SER A 566 3.67 -4.91 -27.24
CA SER A 566 2.22 -4.87 -27.04
C SER A 566 1.84 -3.69 -26.15
N PHE A 567 0.69 -3.09 -26.38
CA PHE A 567 0.13 -2.03 -25.54
C PHE A 567 -1.39 -2.13 -25.43
N ALA A 568 -1.91 -1.51 -24.37
CA ALA A 568 -3.33 -1.30 -24.17
C ALA A 568 -3.61 0.13 -23.71
N VAL A 569 -4.71 0.70 -24.20
CA VAL A 569 -5.19 2.06 -23.88
C VAL A 569 -6.60 1.97 -23.34
N HIS A 570 -6.84 2.59 -22.20
CA HIS A 570 -8.16 2.76 -21.62
C HIS A 570 -8.57 4.25 -21.64
N ALA A 571 -9.83 4.51 -21.92
CA ALA A 571 -10.34 5.86 -22.12
C ALA A 571 -10.07 6.84 -20.97
N THR A 572 -10.07 6.36 -19.71
CA THR A 572 -9.89 7.20 -18.51
C THR A 572 -8.71 6.78 -17.63
N LYS A 573 -8.17 5.57 -17.84
CA LYS A 573 -7.07 5.06 -17.01
C LYS A 573 -5.69 5.32 -17.62
N GLY A 574 -5.61 5.65 -18.92
CA GLY A 574 -4.36 5.92 -19.61
C GLY A 574 -3.90 4.79 -20.51
N ALA A 575 -2.59 4.57 -20.60
CA ALA A 575 -1.99 3.52 -21.41
C ALA A 575 -0.84 2.80 -20.71
N VAL A 576 -0.71 1.52 -20.98
CA VAL A 576 0.41 0.67 -20.55
C VAL A 576 0.93 -0.15 -21.71
N GLY A 577 2.21 -0.56 -21.66
CA GLY A 577 2.78 -1.39 -22.72
C GLY A 577 4.16 -1.93 -22.40
N ILE A 578 4.65 -2.80 -23.27
CA ILE A 578 5.97 -3.40 -23.20
C ILE A 578 6.57 -3.54 -24.60
N LYS A 579 7.85 -3.22 -24.76
CA LYS A 579 8.64 -3.45 -25.97
C LYS A 579 9.92 -4.22 -25.66
N ALA A 580 10.27 -5.17 -26.53
CA ALA A 580 11.62 -5.74 -26.54
C ALA A 580 12.56 -4.79 -27.30
N LEU A 581 13.70 -4.50 -26.69
CA LEU A 581 14.74 -3.66 -27.32
C LEU A 581 15.86 -4.48 -27.94
N GLU A 582 16.09 -5.72 -27.48
CA GLU A 582 16.95 -6.68 -28.14
C GLU A 582 16.21 -7.40 -29.30
N PRO A 583 16.92 -8.08 -30.21
CA PRO A 583 16.25 -8.94 -31.18
C PRO A 583 15.33 -9.93 -30.48
N MET A 584 14.08 -10.01 -30.91
CA MET A 584 13.01 -10.80 -30.24
C MET A 584 13.37 -12.28 -30.04
N GLY A 585 14.20 -12.86 -30.91
CA GLY A 585 14.57 -14.27 -30.80
C GLY A 585 13.34 -15.17 -30.73
N SER A 586 13.18 -15.89 -29.60
CA SER A 586 12.01 -16.72 -29.33
C SER A 586 10.84 -15.96 -28.68
N ARG A 587 10.99 -14.66 -28.34
CA ARG A 587 9.92 -13.89 -27.71
C ARG A 587 8.87 -13.40 -28.71
N ARG A 588 7.63 -13.35 -28.29
CA ARG A 588 6.51 -12.77 -29.04
C ARG A 588 5.70 -11.82 -28.15
N ALA A 589 5.20 -10.75 -28.72
CA ALA A 589 4.29 -9.86 -28.05
C ALA A 589 2.87 -10.46 -27.99
N MET A 590 2.21 -10.32 -26.87
CA MET A 590 0.84 -10.75 -26.65
C MET A 590 0.12 -9.87 -25.63
N LEU A 591 -1.20 -9.99 -25.58
CA LEU A 591 -2.03 -9.41 -24.54
C LEU A 591 -2.60 -10.54 -23.68
N VAL A 592 -2.44 -10.43 -22.36
CA VAL A 592 -3.03 -11.38 -21.41
C VAL A 592 -4.23 -10.70 -20.75
N ASN A 593 -5.44 -11.25 -20.93
CA ASN A 593 -6.61 -10.86 -20.17
C ASN A 593 -6.55 -11.59 -18.82
N ALA A 594 -6.16 -10.85 -17.77
CA ALA A 594 -6.06 -11.42 -16.45
C ALA A 594 -7.43 -11.84 -15.91
N ASP A 595 -7.46 -12.92 -15.15
CA ASP A 595 -8.68 -13.35 -14.47
C ASP A 595 -9.24 -12.22 -13.60
N PRO A 596 -10.56 -12.09 -13.50
CA PRO A 596 -11.22 -11.05 -12.69
C PRO A 596 -10.72 -11.05 -11.24
N ASN A 597 -10.69 -9.85 -10.66
CA ASN A 597 -10.27 -9.61 -9.27
C ASN A 597 -8.79 -9.88 -8.99
N SER A 598 -7.95 -9.92 -10.00
CA SER A 598 -6.49 -10.01 -9.82
C SER A 598 -5.86 -8.67 -9.44
N ASN A 599 -6.32 -7.55 -9.99
CA ASN A 599 -5.71 -6.24 -9.73
C ASN A 599 -6.38 -5.50 -8.56
N LEU A 600 -5.61 -4.64 -7.87
CA LEU A 600 -6.09 -3.84 -6.73
C LEU A 600 -7.10 -2.77 -7.11
N VAL A 601 -6.88 -2.12 -8.27
CA VAL A 601 -7.59 -0.90 -8.68
C VAL A 601 -8.78 -1.23 -9.57
N ASP A 602 -8.59 -2.13 -10.51
CA ASP A 602 -9.61 -2.48 -11.49
C ASP A 602 -9.92 -3.99 -11.43
N SER A 603 -11.18 -4.35 -11.32
CA SER A 603 -11.64 -5.74 -11.17
C SER A 603 -11.43 -6.60 -12.43
N ARG A 604 -11.35 -5.99 -13.60
CA ARG A 604 -11.02 -6.65 -14.87
C ARG A 604 -9.90 -5.90 -15.56
N THR A 605 -8.79 -6.60 -15.83
CA THR A 605 -7.59 -5.99 -16.40
C THR A 605 -6.99 -6.83 -17.52
N THR A 606 -6.15 -6.16 -18.29
CA THR A 606 -5.29 -6.78 -19.28
C THR A 606 -3.84 -6.37 -19.08
N ILE A 607 -2.91 -7.23 -19.50
CA ILE A 607 -1.47 -7.06 -19.27
C ILE A 607 -0.75 -7.29 -20.60
N PRO A 608 -0.22 -6.23 -21.24
CA PRO A 608 0.73 -6.39 -22.35
C PRO A 608 1.95 -7.19 -21.90
N THR A 609 2.30 -8.25 -22.65
CA THR A 609 3.26 -9.27 -22.22
C THR A 609 4.18 -9.66 -23.37
N LEU A 610 5.44 -9.99 -23.05
CA LEU A 610 6.38 -10.65 -23.95
C LEU A 610 6.58 -12.10 -23.48
N GLN A 611 6.09 -13.06 -24.27
CA GLN A 611 6.25 -14.48 -23.99
C GLN A 611 7.42 -15.05 -24.82
N GLY A 612 8.21 -15.95 -24.24
CA GLY A 612 9.34 -16.58 -24.91
C GLY A 612 9.68 -17.96 -24.37
N SER A 613 10.75 -18.54 -24.90
CA SER A 613 11.34 -19.80 -24.42
C SER A 613 12.85 -19.72 -24.37
N ILE A 614 13.47 -20.51 -23.47
CA ILE A 614 14.90 -20.67 -23.36
C ILE A 614 15.19 -22.16 -23.26
N GLU A 615 16.09 -22.67 -24.11
CA GLU A 615 16.45 -24.09 -24.14
C GLU A 615 17.37 -24.46 -22.98
N THR A 616 17.37 -25.73 -22.62
CA THR A 616 18.23 -26.31 -21.58
C THR A 616 19.70 -25.96 -21.79
N GLY A 617 20.38 -25.46 -20.76
CA GLY A 617 21.80 -25.13 -20.78
C GLY A 617 22.13 -23.79 -21.46
N GLN A 618 21.13 -23.03 -21.87
CA GLN A 618 21.33 -21.72 -22.50
C GLN A 618 21.29 -20.56 -21.50
N ALA A 619 21.79 -19.41 -21.96
CA ALA A 619 21.60 -18.12 -21.33
C ALA A 619 20.91 -17.15 -22.30
N ALA A 620 20.09 -16.26 -21.77
CA ALA A 620 19.39 -15.26 -22.56
C ALA A 620 19.42 -13.88 -21.88
N TRP A 621 19.56 -12.86 -22.70
CA TRP A 621 19.32 -11.47 -22.33
C TRP A 621 17.93 -11.04 -22.78
N TYR A 622 17.12 -10.53 -21.85
CA TYR A 622 15.86 -9.87 -22.13
C TYR A 622 15.96 -8.42 -21.71
N VAL A 623 15.75 -7.52 -22.66
CA VAL A 623 15.78 -6.07 -22.43
C VAL A 623 14.41 -5.52 -22.79
N SER A 624 13.59 -5.30 -21.80
CA SER A 624 12.21 -4.82 -21.94
C SER A 624 12.10 -3.36 -21.55
N ALA A 625 11.54 -2.54 -22.44
CA ALA A 625 11.09 -1.20 -22.11
C ALA A 625 9.61 -1.25 -21.69
N ILE A 626 9.28 -0.73 -20.52
CA ILE A 626 7.94 -0.77 -19.95
C ILE A 626 7.34 0.63 -19.99
N TYR A 627 6.22 0.77 -20.67
CA TYR A 627 5.47 2.01 -20.85
C TYR A 627 4.34 2.12 -19.83
N ALA A 628 4.21 3.30 -19.23
CA ALA A 628 3.08 3.61 -18.35
C ALA A 628 2.78 5.11 -18.37
N LYS A 629 1.58 5.47 -18.79
CA LYS A 629 1.07 6.84 -18.78
C LYS A 629 -0.36 6.84 -18.25
N PRO A 630 -0.60 7.31 -17.01
CA PRO A 630 -1.92 7.32 -16.42
C PRO A 630 -2.85 8.31 -17.11
N GLY A 631 -4.15 8.03 -17.05
CA GLY A 631 -5.17 8.96 -17.46
C GLY A 631 -5.20 10.20 -16.58
N GLN A 632 -5.51 11.34 -17.20
CA GLN A 632 -5.67 12.62 -16.53
C GLN A 632 -6.97 13.27 -17.00
N ASP A 633 -7.69 13.89 -16.06
CA ASP A 633 -8.91 14.64 -16.38
C ASP A 633 -8.60 15.83 -17.29
N GLY A 634 -9.43 16.04 -18.30
CA GLY A 634 -9.28 17.14 -19.26
C GLY A 634 -8.17 16.94 -20.33
N VAL A 635 -7.40 15.85 -20.27
CA VAL A 635 -6.37 15.53 -21.27
C VAL A 635 -6.99 14.71 -22.40
N SER A 636 -6.66 15.05 -23.64
CA SER A 636 -7.07 14.27 -24.81
C SER A 636 -6.52 12.86 -24.75
N LYS A 637 -7.37 11.87 -24.89
CA LYS A 637 -7.04 10.44 -24.85
C LYS A 637 -6.04 10.01 -25.93
N MET A 638 -6.01 10.74 -27.05
CA MET A 638 -5.03 10.51 -28.13
C MET A 638 -3.60 10.70 -27.66
N THR A 639 -3.37 11.51 -26.62
CA THR A 639 -2.03 11.78 -26.08
C THR A 639 -1.49 10.67 -25.17
N TYR A 640 -2.29 9.66 -24.80
CA TYR A 640 -1.81 8.58 -23.94
C TYR A 640 -0.73 7.72 -24.59
N LEU A 641 -0.69 7.65 -25.91
CA LEU A 641 0.37 6.98 -26.68
C LEU A 641 1.48 7.94 -27.15
N ASP A 642 1.41 9.22 -26.80
CA ASP A 642 2.52 10.13 -27.05
C ASP A 642 3.75 9.63 -26.31
N GLY A 643 4.84 9.37 -27.03
CA GLY A 643 6.04 8.75 -26.48
C GLY A 643 6.12 7.23 -26.61
N TRP A 644 5.06 6.53 -27.05
CA TRP A 644 5.14 5.09 -27.33
C TRP A 644 6.19 4.78 -28.42
N GLN A 645 6.31 5.62 -29.43
CA GLN A 645 7.31 5.46 -30.49
C GLN A 645 8.73 5.86 -30.07
N THR A 646 8.87 6.61 -28.96
CA THR A 646 10.15 7.08 -28.44
C THR A 646 10.64 6.22 -27.28
N ALA A 647 10.61 4.91 -27.44
CA ALA A 647 11.19 3.99 -26.45
C ALA A 647 12.68 4.31 -26.23
N PRO A 648 13.21 4.15 -25.01
CA PRO A 648 14.61 4.37 -24.72
C PRO A 648 15.49 3.39 -25.51
N ASN A 649 16.69 3.84 -25.89
CA ASN A 649 17.69 2.96 -26.48
C ASN A 649 18.32 2.06 -25.41
N ILE A 650 18.89 0.92 -25.82
CA ILE A 650 19.71 0.08 -24.96
C ILE A 650 20.90 0.92 -24.46
N PRO A 651 21.11 1.05 -23.14
CA PRO A 651 22.23 1.79 -22.58
C PRO A 651 23.59 1.24 -23.06
N ARG A 652 24.58 2.12 -23.22
CA ARG A 652 25.90 1.74 -23.73
C ARG A 652 26.58 0.65 -22.86
N TRP A 653 26.52 0.80 -21.55
CA TRP A 653 27.08 -0.17 -20.61
C TRP A 653 26.47 -1.57 -20.82
N LEU A 654 25.15 -1.65 -21.07
CA LEU A 654 24.46 -2.91 -21.30
C LEU A 654 24.84 -3.54 -22.63
N SER A 655 24.97 -2.74 -23.69
CA SER A 655 25.46 -3.23 -24.99
C SER A 655 26.86 -3.85 -24.87
N VAL A 656 27.73 -3.29 -24.04
CA VAL A 656 29.08 -3.82 -23.76
C VAL A 656 28.99 -5.15 -22.99
N GLU A 657 28.13 -5.26 -21.97
CA GLU A 657 27.95 -6.50 -21.20
C GLU A 657 27.39 -7.63 -22.09
N MET A 658 26.34 -7.34 -22.89
CA MET A 658 25.74 -8.32 -23.79
C MET A 658 26.71 -8.84 -24.86
N ASN A 659 27.65 -8.02 -25.32
CA ASN A 659 28.64 -8.42 -26.32
C ASN A 659 29.78 -9.27 -25.71
N LYS A 660 30.12 -9.08 -24.43
CA LYS A 660 31.11 -9.93 -23.74
C LYS A 660 30.64 -11.37 -23.60
N ASP A 661 29.34 -11.58 -23.39
CA ASP A 661 28.77 -12.92 -23.25
C ASP A 661 28.62 -13.66 -24.60
N LYS A 662 28.75 -12.95 -25.72
CA LYS A 662 28.73 -13.54 -27.08
C LYS A 662 30.14 -13.92 -27.58
N ALA A 663 31.18 -13.40 -26.95
CA ALA A 663 32.60 -13.68 -27.27
C ALA A 663 33.15 -14.83 -26.42
#